data_9a74787c59c2c5c6941f003eb6ce4d2b
#
_entry.id   9a74787c59c2c5c6941f003eb6ce4d2b
#
_cell.length_a   1.000
_cell.length_b   1.000
_cell.length_c   1.000
_cell.angle_alpha   90.00
_cell.angle_beta   90.00
_cell.angle_gamma   90.00
#
_symmetry.space_group_name_H-M   'P 1'
#
loop_
_entity.id
_entity.type
_entity.pdbx_description
1 polymer ?
#
loop_
_entity_poly.entity_id
_entity_poly.type
_entity_poly.pdbx_seq_one_letter_code
_entity_poly.pdbx_strand_id
1 'polypeptide(L)'
;MTQTLSVIDPEVLSIDERTALEANIDNLIAAHKNNRQEINRLVFESVAAMSMGDRYEQELENKKGLKRFIGSITGSNKKLQDKINRSRSAAQYASQQTLQKLAEQNLMSFELITAVNNKLNASVVAIESEINQVYASILTVKKEINQVYAAMMTFFKQTRSDIIQLANRVDKLERNVNLLNWVNSIEYQMFNGTEYADLDDVSKVVCLVRDFCDITNGEWTTSDLLLLKTAMATIGLPPRANICYKDFIEEIANSDQLKEKLFGKLSLDGVEEYPEYVVISAGIEKDRLLGTSEKYLVDNSLTVLRNHGCTVSEEELKQEMLCLYTKDKAQFDLSNHVNTYDFILEMLYNLEQVKRIQYTKTLDRKMQEAEVLFSYYKTEPLIPLLHELIDYGYAKAKYILALLYETGCADLKRDDDMFKKLISESAAEGYLPALFRQIVPMFLNINKERKSEFFENLDSLFKMANEGDMFAADEYARCAINFSWFGYGENDFTTAIKMFKKAPAVLGNYSIAKRYDLGQGVEKNLQKAFEYYKLSADMWYSSAEYKVGLAYQHGYGCEKNPERAFEYYKRAYEHGSDDAINQYGWCLTNNFGPENDYDLAYKVFMEGHEKGIAICTANVGWCYQNGRGVAKNMDKAKEYYKKAVDMGNAWAKEQLNKYF
;
A
#
# COMPACT_ATOMS: atom_id res chain seq x y z
N MET A 1 -22.78 18.68 -19.99
CA MET A 1 -22.03 18.65 -21.26
C MET A 1 -20.56 18.49 -20.89
N THR A 2 -20.06 17.27 -20.94
CA THR A 2 -18.64 16.96 -20.75
C THR A 2 -17.93 17.21 -22.07
N GLN A 3 -17.37 18.41 -22.26
CA GLN A 3 -16.34 18.59 -23.25
C GLN A 3 -15.10 17.85 -22.74
N THR A 4 -14.83 16.68 -23.30
CA THR A 4 -13.51 16.06 -23.21
C THR A 4 -12.51 17.03 -23.81
N LEU A 5 -11.67 17.65 -22.97
CA LEU A 5 -10.52 18.38 -23.44
C LEU A 5 -9.62 17.38 -24.18
N SER A 6 -9.65 17.39 -25.50
CA SER A 6 -8.71 16.64 -26.31
C SER A 6 -7.30 17.14 -26.03
N VAL A 7 -6.34 16.24 -25.92
CA VAL A 7 -4.91 16.58 -25.93
C VAL A 7 -4.65 17.36 -27.21
N ILE A 8 -4.25 18.63 -27.09
CA ILE A 8 -3.95 19.47 -28.24
C ILE A 8 -2.65 18.95 -28.83
N ASP A 9 -2.69 18.60 -30.12
CA ASP A 9 -1.49 18.28 -30.91
C ASP A 9 -0.53 19.49 -30.83
N PRO A 10 0.80 19.33 -30.74
CA PRO A 10 1.74 20.42 -30.46
C PRO A 10 1.95 21.35 -31.69
N GLU A 11 0.88 21.79 -32.32
CA GLU A 11 0.93 22.90 -33.29
C GLU A 11 1.06 24.25 -32.56
N VAL A 12 1.77 25.18 -33.18
CA VAL A 12 2.00 26.52 -32.61
C VAL A 12 0.68 27.23 -32.40
N LEU A 13 0.24 27.33 -31.14
CA LEU A 13 -0.97 28.08 -30.81
C LEU A 13 -0.81 29.57 -31.17
N SER A 14 -1.82 30.14 -31.80
CA SER A 14 -1.95 31.59 -31.99
C SER A 14 -2.08 32.33 -30.64
N ILE A 15 -1.86 33.65 -30.67
CA ILE A 15 -1.99 34.49 -29.45
C ILE A 15 -3.41 34.37 -28.88
N ASP A 16 -4.44 34.30 -29.71
CA ASP A 16 -5.83 34.19 -29.32
C ASP A 16 -6.11 32.82 -28.65
N GLU A 17 -5.56 31.74 -29.18
CA GLU A 17 -5.69 30.39 -28.60
C GLU A 17 -4.97 30.26 -27.25
N ARG A 18 -3.81 30.92 -27.10
CA ARG A 18 -3.09 30.98 -25.80
C ARG A 18 -3.92 31.74 -24.79
N THR A 19 -4.49 32.89 -25.17
CA THR A 19 -5.34 33.69 -24.28
C THR A 19 -6.61 32.93 -23.86
N ALA A 20 -7.22 32.20 -24.80
CA ALA A 20 -8.38 31.34 -24.51
C ALA A 20 -8.05 30.20 -23.56
N LEU A 21 -6.87 29.59 -23.72
CA LEU A 21 -6.40 28.52 -22.83
C LEU A 21 -6.10 29.04 -21.41
N GLU A 22 -5.49 30.23 -21.30
CA GLU A 22 -5.25 30.89 -20.00
C GLU A 22 -6.56 31.21 -19.29
N ALA A 23 -7.51 31.80 -19.99
CA ALA A 23 -8.84 32.08 -19.44
C ALA A 23 -9.58 30.81 -19.01
N ASN A 24 -9.40 29.70 -19.71
CA ASN A 24 -9.98 28.41 -19.33
C ASN A 24 -9.36 27.88 -18.03
N ILE A 25 -8.03 27.96 -17.89
CA ILE A 25 -7.31 27.56 -16.65
C ILE A 25 -7.80 28.39 -15.47
N ASP A 26 -7.90 29.71 -15.62
CA ASP A 26 -8.39 30.61 -14.56
C ASP A 26 -9.84 30.30 -14.16
N ASN A 27 -10.70 29.99 -15.13
CA ASN A 27 -12.08 29.57 -14.89
C ASN A 27 -12.14 28.23 -14.13
N LEU A 28 -11.31 27.25 -14.46
CA LEU A 28 -11.25 25.96 -13.76
C LEU A 28 -10.76 26.12 -12.31
N ILE A 29 -9.77 26.99 -12.08
CA ILE A 29 -9.28 27.33 -10.74
C ILE A 29 -10.41 27.99 -9.91
N ALA A 30 -11.14 28.92 -10.48
CA ALA A 30 -12.25 29.60 -9.80
C ALA A 30 -13.39 28.62 -9.48
N ALA A 31 -13.78 27.76 -10.43
CA ALA A 31 -14.81 26.75 -10.24
C ALA A 31 -14.44 25.76 -9.12
N HIS A 32 -13.18 25.32 -9.08
CA HIS A 32 -12.66 24.45 -8.05
C HIS A 32 -12.75 25.09 -6.65
N LYS A 33 -12.37 26.36 -6.52
CA LYS A 33 -12.46 27.11 -5.26
C LYS A 33 -13.89 27.25 -4.79
N ASN A 34 -14.83 27.55 -5.70
CA ASN A 34 -16.24 27.68 -5.39
C ASN A 34 -16.85 26.33 -4.94
N ASN A 35 -16.52 25.25 -5.62
CA ASN A 35 -16.99 23.91 -5.26
C ASN A 35 -16.50 23.50 -3.86
N ARG A 36 -15.25 23.80 -3.51
CA ARG A 36 -14.71 23.58 -2.15
C ARG A 36 -15.49 24.34 -1.07
N GLN A 37 -15.87 25.58 -1.34
CA GLN A 37 -16.68 26.35 -0.39
C GLN A 37 -18.07 25.74 -0.20
N GLU A 38 -18.67 25.21 -1.25
CA GLU A 38 -19.98 24.56 -1.20
C GLU A 38 -19.94 23.23 -0.45
N ILE A 39 -18.88 22.43 -0.64
CA ILE A 39 -18.64 21.21 0.14
C ILE A 39 -18.58 21.54 1.64
N ASN A 40 -17.79 22.54 2.02
CA ASN A 40 -17.66 22.94 3.42
C ASN A 40 -19.02 23.40 4.00
N ARG A 41 -19.84 24.11 3.22
CA ARG A 41 -21.20 24.53 3.63
C ARG A 41 -22.10 23.32 3.87
N LEU A 42 -22.11 22.34 2.94
CA LEU A 42 -22.93 21.13 3.04
C LEU A 42 -22.54 20.25 4.24
N VAL A 43 -21.23 20.14 4.53
CA VAL A 43 -20.74 19.44 5.71
C VAL A 43 -21.22 20.14 6.99
N PHE A 44 -21.13 21.47 7.05
CA PHE A 44 -21.62 22.23 8.19
C PHE A 44 -23.13 22.06 8.38
N GLU A 45 -23.92 22.10 7.30
CA GLU A 45 -25.37 21.87 7.33
C GLU A 45 -25.73 20.49 7.84
N SER A 46 -24.96 19.46 7.41
CA SER A 46 -25.12 18.07 7.88
C SER A 46 -24.90 17.96 9.39
N VAL A 47 -23.80 18.53 9.88
CA VAL A 47 -23.46 18.53 11.32
C VAL A 47 -24.50 19.30 12.14
N ALA A 48 -24.96 20.46 11.64
CA ALA A 48 -25.98 21.27 12.32
C ALA A 48 -27.32 20.53 12.40
N ALA A 49 -27.71 19.83 11.32
CA ALA A 49 -28.96 19.06 11.29
C ALA A 49 -28.92 17.88 12.30
N MET A 50 -27.76 17.19 12.42
CA MET A 50 -27.58 16.12 13.40
C MET A 50 -27.65 16.65 14.83
N SER A 51 -26.91 17.73 15.14
CA SER A 51 -26.92 18.35 16.47
C SER A 51 -28.32 18.82 16.90
N MET A 52 -29.15 19.27 15.95
CA MET A 52 -30.56 19.56 16.23
C MET A 52 -31.36 18.30 16.51
N GLY A 53 -31.12 17.22 15.77
CA GLY A 53 -31.74 15.93 16.00
C GLY A 53 -31.48 15.42 17.42
N ASP A 54 -30.20 15.40 17.82
CA ASP A 54 -29.76 14.98 19.16
C ASP A 54 -30.42 15.83 20.29
N ARG A 55 -30.53 17.15 20.07
CA ARG A 55 -31.23 18.02 21.04
C ARG A 55 -32.69 17.65 21.17
N TYR A 56 -33.39 17.36 20.08
CA TYR A 56 -34.80 16.94 20.12
C TYR A 56 -34.95 15.53 20.74
N GLU A 57 -34.01 14.63 20.55
CA GLU A 57 -33.96 13.35 21.25
C GLU A 57 -33.83 13.53 22.76
N GLN A 58 -32.86 14.31 23.20
CA GLN A 58 -32.68 14.62 24.63
C GLN A 58 -33.95 15.25 25.22
N GLU A 59 -34.65 16.13 24.48
CA GLU A 59 -35.91 16.71 24.90
C GLU A 59 -37.02 15.65 25.03
N LEU A 60 -37.05 14.66 24.12
CA LEU A 60 -37.99 13.53 24.17
C LEU A 60 -37.70 12.60 25.35
N GLU A 61 -36.42 12.28 25.57
CA GLU A 61 -35.95 11.43 26.67
C GLU A 61 -36.17 12.04 28.05
N ASN A 62 -35.98 13.34 28.17
CA ASN A 62 -36.20 14.07 29.43
C ASN A 62 -37.68 14.12 29.86
N LYS A 63 -38.61 13.71 28.98
CA LYS A 63 -40.03 13.58 29.33
C LYS A 63 -40.28 12.27 30.06
N LYS A 64 -40.21 12.27 31.40
CA LYS A 64 -40.46 11.09 32.24
C LYS A 64 -41.91 11.01 32.74
N GLY A 65 -42.43 9.79 32.92
CA GLY A 65 -43.72 9.52 33.56
C GLY A 65 -44.91 10.29 32.96
N LEU A 66 -45.60 11.04 33.79
CA LEU A 66 -46.83 11.76 33.43
C LEU A 66 -46.64 12.74 32.24
N LYS A 67 -45.48 13.41 32.12
CA LYS A 67 -45.17 14.28 31.00
C LYS A 67 -45.04 13.55 29.67
N ARG A 68 -44.50 12.32 29.66
CA ARG A 68 -44.41 11.46 28.48
C ARG A 68 -45.78 10.96 28.05
N PHE A 69 -46.61 10.59 29.03
CA PHE A 69 -48.01 10.17 28.79
C PHE A 69 -48.89 11.31 28.22
N ILE A 70 -48.84 12.48 28.80
CA ILE A 70 -49.55 13.68 28.28
C ILE A 70 -49.03 14.06 26.88
N GLY A 71 -47.73 14.00 26.67
CA GLY A 71 -47.10 14.25 25.37
C GLY A 71 -47.55 13.26 24.27
N SER A 72 -47.89 12.03 24.65
CA SER A 72 -48.44 11.03 23.73
C SER A 72 -49.88 11.41 23.33
N ILE A 73 -50.72 11.76 24.28
CA ILE A 73 -52.12 12.15 24.03
C ILE A 73 -52.22 13.46 23.24
N THR A 74 -51.38 14.44 23.53
CA THR A 74 -51.40 15.77 22.87
C THR A 74 -50.68 15.77 21.50
N GLY A 75 -50.07 14.67 21.11
CA GLY A 75 -49.26 14.57 19.87
C GLY A 75 -47.93 15.30 19.94
N SER A 76 -47.52 15.81 21.12
CA SER A 76 -46.26 16.56 21.25
C SER A 76 -45.02 15.65 21.11
N ASN A 77 -45.11 14.38 21.49
CA ASN A 77 -44.07 13.39 21.28
C ASN A 77 -43.94 13.06 19.80
N LYS A 78 -45.06 12.90 19.07
CA LYS A 78 -45.09 12.71 17.62
C LYS A 78 -44.45 13.92 16.90
N LYS A 79 -44.74 15.13 17.31
CA LYS A 79 -44.12 16.34 16.73
C LYS A 79 -42.62 16.40 16.96
N LEU A 80 -42.11 15.90 18.11
CA LEU A 80 -40.69 15.80 18.40
C LEU A 80 -40.04 14.73 17.53
N GLN A 81 -40.66 13.56 17.41
CA GLN A 81 -40.19 12.50 16.53
C GLN A 81 -40.15 12.92 15.06
N ASP A 82 -41.16 13.67 14.60
CA ASP A 82 -41.15 14.23 13.25
C ASP A 82 -39.99 15.23 13.03
N LYS A 83 -39.60 15.98 14.07
CA LYS A 83 -38.46 16.90 14.02
C LYS A 83 -37.14 16.13 13.96
N ILE A 84 -37.00 15.07 14.76
CA ILE A 84 -35.83 14.17 14.73
C ILE A 84 -35.68 13.57 13.33
N ASN A 85 -36.76 13.00 12.78
CA ASN A 85 -36.74 12.38 11.46
C ASN A 85 -36.41 13.41 10.36
N ARG A 86 -36.94 14.63 10.44
CA ARG A 86 -36.59 15.72 9.50
C ARG A 86 -35.11 16.10 9.58
N SER A 87 -34.55 16.20 10.80
CA SER A 87 -33.13 16.51 11.00
C SER A 87 -32.24 15.42 10.43
N ARG A 88 -32.58 14.12 10.62
CA ARG A 88 -31.87 12.98 10.05
C ARG A 88 -31.94 12.99 8.51
N SER A 89 -33.13 13.21 7.94
CA SER A 89 -33.28 13.30 6.48
C SER A 89 -32.47 14.46 5.88
N ALA A 90 -32.42 15.59 6.56
CA ALA A 90 -31.64 16.75 6.15
C ALA A 90 -30.12 16.44 6.17
N ALA A 91 -29.65 15.76 7.22
CA ALA A 91 -28.25 15.34 7.33
C ALA A 91 -27.86 14.34 6.21
N GLN A 92 -28.71 13.36 5.93
CA GLN A 92 -28.49 12.39 4.83
C GLN A 92 -28.45 13.09 3.47
N TYR A 93 -29.38 14.00 3.21
CA TYR A 93 -29.41 14.77 1.97
C TYR A 93 -28.14 15.60 1.79
N ALA A 94 -27.70 16.34 2.83
CA ALA A 94 -26.48 17.13 2.77
C ALA A 94 -25.24 16.25 2.56
N SER A 95 -25.18 15.05 3.16
CA SER A 95 -24.10 14.08 2.95
C SER A 95 -24.05 13.57 1.51
N GLN A 96 -25.20 13.23 0.90
CA GLN A 96 -25.26 12.83 -0.51
C GLN A 96 -24.81 13.95 -1.46
N GLN A 97 -25.25 15.18 -1.20
CA GLN A 97 -24.81 16.35 -1.98
C GLN A 97 -23.29 16.58 -1.82
N THR A 98 -22.75 16.35 -0.63
CA THR A 98 -21.30 16.43 -0.39
C THR A 98 -20.52 15.44 -1.26
N LEU A 99 -20.95 14.17 -1.32
CA LEU A 99 -20.32 13.15 -2.16
C LEU A 99 -20.39 13.51 -3.64
N GLN A 100 -21.53 14.04 -4.11
CA GLN A 100 -21.66 14.49 -5.50
C GLN A 100 -20.68 15.62 -5.81
N LYS A 101 -20.57 16.62 -4.92
CA LYS A 101 -19.66 17.75 -5.08
C LYS A 101 -18.18 17.34 -5.02
N LEU A 102 -17.83 16.34 -4.23
CA LEU A 102 -16.49 15.75 -4.21
C LEU A 102 -16.13 15.07 -5.55
N ALA A 103 -17.09 14.37 -6.16
CA ALA A 103 -16.90 13.78 -7.48
C ALA A 103 -16.68 14.85 -8.57
N GLU A 104 -17.49 15.95 -8.53
CA GLU A 104 -17.31 17.11 -9.43
C GLU A 104 -15.94 17.76 -9.24
N GLN A 105 -15.46 17.88 -8.00
CA GLN A 105 -14.14 18.46 -7.69
C GLN A 105 -12.99 17.63 -8.23
N ASN A 106 -13.09 16.31 -8.18
CA ASN A 106 -12.09 15.41 -8.77
C ASN A 106 -12.03 15.56 -10.30
N LEU A 107 -13.18 15.66 -10.95
CA LEU A 107 -13.25 15.88 -12.40
C LEU A 107 -12.60 17.21 -12.79
N MET A 108 -12.92 18.31 -12.09
CA MET A 108 -12.30 19.63 -12.33
C MET A 108 -10.79 19.60 -12.13
N SER A 109 -10.28 18.80 -11.20
CA SER A 109 -8.85 18.64 -10.98
C SER A 109 -8.17 17.96 -12.17
N PHE A 110 -8.79 16.95 -12.79
CA PHE A 110 -8.32 16.31 -14.01
C PHE A 110 -8.30 17.26 -15.21
N GLU A 111 -9.37 18.05 -15.37
CA GLU A 111 -9.45 19.05 -16.45
C GLU A 111 -8.37 20.12 -16.31
N LEU A 112 -8.09 20.57 -15.09
CA LEU A 112 -7.02 21.55 -14.82
C LEU A 112 -5.63 20.99 -15.18
N ILE A 113 -5.33 19.72 -14.86
CA ILE A 113 -4.09 19.05 -15.26
C ILE A 113 -3.96 19.03 -16.78
N THR A 114 -5.00 18.64 -17.48
CA THR A 114 -4.99 18.53 -18.94
C THR A 114 -4.79 19.90 -19.57
N ALA A 115 -5.47 20.95 -19.09
CA ALA A 115 -5.31 22.31 -19.56
C ALA A 115 -3.90 22.85 -19.32
N VAL A 116 -3.30 22.58 -18.15
CA VAL A 116 -1.91 22.99 -17.85
C VAL A 116 -0.91 22.23 -18.72
N ASN A 117 -1.13 20.95 -18.97
CA ASN A 117 -0.26 20.14 -19.83
C ASN A 117 -0.29 20.64 -21.29
N ASN A 118 -1.47 21.00 -21.79
CA ASN A 118 -1.62 21.60 -23.12
C ASN A 118 -0.91 22.96 -23.22
N LYS A 119 -1.00 23.79 -22.18
CA LYS A 119 -0.26 25.08 -22.09
C LYS A 119 1.26 24.85 -22.13
N LEU A 120 1.74 23.82 -21.41
CA LEU A 120 3.15 23.45 -21.37
C LEU A 120 3.66 23.02 -22.75
N ASN A 121 2.93 22.14 -23.44
CA ASN A 121 3.28 21.66 -24.77
C ASN A 121 3.29 22.80 -25.80
N ALA A 122 2.29 23.67 -25.77
CA ALA A 122 2.25 24.84 -26.63
C ALA A 122 3.42 25.83 -26.41
N SER A 123 3.86 25.95 -25.12
CA SER A 123 5.00 26.81 -24.79
C SER A 123 6.32 26.21 -25.32
N VAL A 124 6.48 24.88 -25.24
CA VAL A 124 7.65 24.18 -25.77
C VAL A 124 7.75 24.35 -27.31
N VAL A 125 6.64 24.16 -28.03
CA VAL A 125 6.62 24.28 -29.49
C VAL A 125 6.90 25.74 -29.97
N ALA A 126 6.37 26.73 -29.24
CA ALA A 126 6.70 28.14 -29.52
C ALA A 126 8.18 28.47 -29.30
N ILE A 127 8.81 27.81 -28.33
CA ILE A 127 10.23 27.95 -28.02
C ILE A 127 11.12 27.35 -29.09
N GLU A 128 10.72 26.21 -29.73
CA GLU A 128 11.49 25.61 -30.84
C GLU A 128 11.62 26.52 -32.05
N SER A 129 10.67 27.42 -32.29
CA SER A 129 10.72 28.38 -33.40
C SER A 129 11.65 29.61 -33.17
N GLU A 130 11.96 29.90 -31.89
CA GLU A 130 12.80 31.06 -31.49
C GLU A 130 14.14 30.65 -30.85
N ILE A 131 14.62 29.42 -31.08
CA ILE A 131 15.72 28.74 -30.36
C ILE A 131 17.03 29.55 -30.25
N ASN A 132 17.36 30.48 -31.11
CA ASN A 132 18.64 31.22 -31.07
C ASN A 132 18.68 32.32 -29.98
N GLN A 133 17.56 32.75 -29.41
CA GLN A 133 17.48 33.69 -28.28
C GLN A 133 17.01 33.04 -26.96
N VAL A 134 16.63 31.78 -26.98
CA VAL A 134 15.75 31.15 -25.98
C VAL A 134 16.47 30.23 -24.98
N TYR A 135 17.77 29.92 -25.19
CA TYR A 135 18.47 29.03 -24.22
C TYR A 135 18.45 29.55 -22.77
N ALA A 136 18.54 30.87 -22.60
CA ALA A 136 18.39 31.51 -21.30
C ALA A 136 16.93 31.51 -20.78
N SER A 137 15.96 31.62 -21.73
CA SER A 137 14.53 31.57 -21.40
C SER A 137 14.03 30.17 -21.10
N ILE A 138 14.64 29.12 -21.68
CA ILE A 138 14.31 27.70 -21.39
C ILE A 138 14.58 27.36 -19.93
N LEU A 139 15.67 27.85 -19.34
CA LEU A 139 15.96 27.65 -17.92
C LEU A 139 14.94 28.35 -17.02
N THR A 140 14.44 29.49 -17.42
CA THR A 140 13.40 30.24 -16.69
C THR A 140 12.06 29.53 -16.78
N VAL A 141 11.68 29.11 -18.00
CA VAL A 141 10.44 28.33 -18.23
C VAL A 141 10.49 26.97 -17.51
N LYS A 142 11.64 26.27 -17.55
CA LYS A 142 11.81 25.01 -16.80
C LYS A 142 11.68 25.22 -15.28
N LYS A 143 12.12 26.37 -14.78
CA LYS A 143 11.93 26.73 -13.37
C LYS A 143 10.48 27.04 -13.03
N GLU A 144 9.78 27.74 -13.90
CA GLU A 144 8.33 28.02 -13.77
C GLU A 144 7.50 26.74 -13.88
N ILE A 145 7.82 25.84 -14.81
CA ILE A 145 7.20 24.51 -14.94
C ILE A 145 7.37 23.71 -13.65
N ASN A 146 8.57 23.66 -13.10
CA ASN A 146 8.81 22.94 -11.84
C ASN A 146 8.04 23.58 -10.66
N GLN A 147 7.88 24.90 -10.64
CA GLN A 147 7.07 25.59 -9.64
C GLN A 147 5.58 25.27 -9.77
N VAL A 148 5.04 25.28 -11.00
CA VAL A 148 3.65 24.91 -11.28
C VAL A 148 3.41 23.43 -10.93
N TYR A 149 4.32 22.53 -11.32
CA TYR A 149 4.23 21.13 -10.98
C TYR A 149 4.30 20.90 -9.46
N ALA A 150 5.19 21.58 -8.75
CA ALA A 150 5.29 21.53 -7.30
C ALA A 150 4.02 22.06 -6.62
N ALA A 151 3.46 23.16 -7.14
CA ALA A 151 2.20 23.73 -6.64
C ALA A 151 1.02 22.76 -6.87
N MET A 152 0.95 22.13 -8.05
CA MET A 152 -0.04 21.10 -8.37
C MET A 152 0.07 19.88 -7.46
N MET A 153 1.29 19.35 -7.26
CA MET A 153 1.50 18.20 -6.36
C MET A 153 1.13 18.53 -4.91
N THR A 154 1.43 19.76 -4.47
CA THR A 154 1.01 20.24 -3.15
C THR A 154 -0.53 20.35 -3.06
N PHE A 155 -1.16 20.87 -4.08
CA PHE A 155 -2.61 20.96 -4.19
C PHE A 155 -3.29 19.59 -4.17
N PHE A 156 -2.76 18.59 -4.92
CA PHE A 156 -3.28 17.22 -4.89
C PHE A 156 -3.17 16.57 -3.51
N LYS A 157 -2.00 16.73 -2.85
CA LYS A 157 -1.82 16.22 -1.50
C LYS A 157 -2.84 16.85 -0.54
N GLN A 158 -3.05 18.15 -0.65
CA GLN A 158 -4.01 18.87 0.19
C GLN A 158 -5.45 18.41 -0.09
N THR A 159 -5.85 18.32 -1.37
CA THR A 159 -7.19 17.86 -1.77
C THR A 159 -7.45 16.43 -1.33
N ARG A 160 -6.47 15.53 -1.49
CA ARG A 160 -6.58 14.14 -1.01
C ARG A 160 -6.73 14.09 0.51
N SER A 161 -5.96 14.89 1.25
CA SER A 161 -6.10 15.00 2.71
C SER A 161 -7.49 15.52 3.12
N ASP A 162 -7.96 16.56 2.44
CA ASP A 162 -9.28 17.14 2.72
C ASP A 162 -10.41 16.13 2.43
N ILE A 163 -10.30 15.33 1.35
CA ILE A 163 -11.26 14.28 1.01
C ILE A 163 -11.27 13.19 2.08
N ILE A 164 -10.09 12.72 2.52
CA ILE A 164 -9.98 11.70 3.58
C ILE A 164 -10.59 12.24 4.89
N GLN A 165 -10.31 13.48 5.25
CA GLN A 165 -10.92 14.10 6.45
C GLN A 165 -12.44 14.23 6.34
N LEU A 166 -12.97 14.55 5.15
CA LEU A 166 -14.40 14.63 4.92
C LEU A 166 -15.05 13.24 4.95
N ALA A 167 -14.47 12.25 4.31
CA ALA A 167 -14.93 10.87 4.38
C ALA A 167 -15.00 10.39 5.83
N ASN A 168 -13.93 10.57 6.60
CA ASN A 168 -13.90 10.20 8.02
C ASN A 168 -14.98 10.92 8.86
N ARG A 169 -15.32 12.15 8.50
CA ARG A 169 -16.41 12.90 9.19
C ARG A 169 -17.78 12.39 8.79
N VAL A 170 -17.98 12.03 7.53
CA VAL A 170 -19.24 11.41 7.05
C VAL A 170 -19.45 10.07 7.73
N ASP A 171 -18.41 9.21 7.75
CA ASP A 171 -18.46 7.89 8.40
C ASP A 171 -18.81 8.00 9.90
N LYS A 172 -18.23 8.99 10.60
CA LYS A 172 -18.57 9.26 12.01
C LYS A 172 -20.01 9.71 12.19
N LEU A 173 -20.54 10.53 11.28
CA LEU A 173 -21.91 10.98 11.33
C LEU A 173 -22.89 9.84 11.06
N GLU A 174 -22.61 9.02 10.06
CA GLU A 174 -23.40 7.84 9.72
C GLU A 174 -23.41 6.83 10.88
N ARG A 175 -22.24 6.56 11.48
CA ARG A 175 -22.12 5.72 12.68
C ARG A 175 -22.99 6.21 13.82
N ASN A 176 -22.95 7.51 14.14
CA ASN A 176 -23.74 8.08 15.23
C ASN A 176 -25.25 7.97 14.96
N VAL A 177 -25.68 8.18 13.72
CA VAL A 177 -27.08 7.97 13.32
C VAL A 177 -27.49 6.50 13.48
N ASN A 178 -26.64 5.58 13.03
CA ASN A 178 -26.90 4.16 13.14
C ASN A 178 -26.98 3.70 14.60
N LEU A 179 -26.11 4.19 15.47
CA LEU A 179 -26.11 3.88 16.89
C LEU A 179 -27.39 4.38 17.58
N LEU A 180 -27.82 5.61 17.30
CA LEU A 180 -29.06 6.17 17.84
C LEU A 180 -30.30 5.43 17.32
N ASN A 181 -30.33 5.05 16.05
CA ASN A 181 -31.41 4.24 15.49
C ASN A 181 -31.48 2.86 16.13
N TRP A 182 -30.34 2.22 16.35
CA TRP A 182 -30.24 0.94 17.02
C TRP A 182 -30.80 1.01 18.44
N VAL A 183 -30.38 1.96 19.27
CA VAL A 183 -30.88 2.12 20.64
C VAL A 183 -32.38 2.37 20.65
N ASN A 184 -32.90 3.17 19.72
CA ASN A 184 -34.35 3.50 19.66
C ASN A 184 -35.21 2.33 19.14
N SER A 185 -34.62 1.37 18.43
CA SER A 185 -35.33 0.21 17.88
C SER A 185 -34.96 -1.12 18.55
N ILE A 186 -34.13 -1.11 19.56
CA ILE A 186 -33.55 -2.33 20.14
C ILE A 186 -34.61 -3.26 20.75
N GLU A 187 -35.69 -2.70 21.28
CA GLU A 187 -36.81 -3.50 21.83
C GLU A 187 -37.55 -4.32 20.77
N TYR A 188 -37.43 -3.94 19.50
CA TYR A 188 -38.03 -4.62 18.33
C TYR A 188 -37.03 -5.46 17.54
N GLN A 189 -35.76 -5.52 17.97
CA GLN A 189 -34.77 -6.36 17.34
C GLN A 189 -35.04 -7.82 17.68
N MET A 190 -34.77 -8.72 16.74
CA MET A 190 -35.02 -10.15 16.88
C MET A 190 -33.74 -10.96 16.66
N PHE A 191 -33.59 -11.99 17.47
CA PHE A 191 -32.58 -13.03 17.28
C PHE A 191 -33.31 -14.39 17.26
N ASN A 192 -33.12 -15.17 16.20
CA ASN A 192 -33.77 -16.47 15.98
C ASN A 192 -35.29 -16.46 16.16
N GLY A 193 -35.95 -15.35 15.81
CA GLY A 193 -37.41 -15.22 15.93
C GLY A 193 -37.93 -14.78 17.29
N THR A 194 -37.05 -14.49 18.25
CA THR A 194 -37.36 -13.98 19.60
C THR A 194 -36.91 -12.52 19.72
N GLU A 195 -37.74 -11.66 20.32
CA GLU A 195 -37.38 -10.26 20.60
C GLU A 195 -36.25 -10.19 21.62
N TYR A 196 -35.34 -9.21 21.52
CA TYR A 196 -34.20 -9.10 22.43
C TYR A 196 -34.61 -8.99 23.91
N ALA A 197 -35.76 -8.38 24.20
CA ALA A 197 -36.28 -8.27 25.55
C ALA A 197 -36.62 -9.64 26.18
N ASP A 198 -37.01 -10.62 25.36
CA ASP A 198 -37.47 -11.94 25.79
C ASP A 198 -36.36 -13.02 25.75
N LEU A 199 -35.16 -12.68 25.29
CA LEU A 199 -34.01 -13.59 25.32
C LEU A 199 -33.50 -13.83 26.77
N ASP A 200 -32.75 -14.90 26.96
CA ASP A 200 -31.94 -15.10 28.17
C ASP A 200 -30.81 -14.06 28.25
N ASP A 201 -30.18 -13.92 29.43
CA ASP A 201 -29.18 -12.89 29.67
C ASP A 201 -27.89 -13.08 28.82
N VAL A 202 -27.46 -14.32 28.55
CA VAL A 202 -26.29 -14.60 27.70
C VAL A 202 -26.56 -14.20 26.27
N SER A 203 -27.72 -14.62 25.74
CA SER A 203 -28.16 -14.26 24.38
C SER A 203 -28.30 -12.73 24.21
N LYS A 204 -28.84 -12.02 25.24
CA LYS A 204 -28.89 -10.55 25.27
C LYS A 204 -27.50 -9.94 25.19
N VAL A 205 -26.55 -10.42 26.00
CA VAL A 205 -25.17 -9.94 25.98
C VAL A 205 -24.53 -10.12 24.60
N VAL A 206 -24.68 -11.32 24.00
CA VAL A 206 -24.13 -11.62 22.67
C VAL A 206 -24.68 -10.66 21.62
N CYS A 207 -26.00 -10.45 21.58
CA CYS A 207 -26.65 -9.54 20.64
C CYS A 207 -26.19 -8.09 20.80
N LEU A 208 -26.13 -7.60 22.05
CA LEU A 208 -25.66 -6.24 22.36
C LEU A 208 -24.21 -6.04 21.94
N VAL A 209 -23.33 -6.97 22.32
CA VAL A 209 -21.89 -6.90 22.01
C VAL A 209 -21.68 -6.87 20.51
N ARG A 210 -22.33 -7.78 19.78
CA ARG A 210 -22.14 -7.89 18.33
C ARG A 210 -22.67 -6.66 17.59
N ASP A 211 -23.92 -6.27 17.86
CA ASP A 211 -24.54 -5.13 17.18
C ASP A 211 -23.79 -3.83 17.47
N PHE A 212 -23.38 -3.61 18.72
CA PHE A 212 -22.61 -2.44 19.11
C PHE A 212 -21.22 -2.43 18.44
N CYS A 213 -20.55 -3.58 18.40
CA CYS A 213 -19.25 -3.71 17.73
C CYS A 213 -19.36 -3.44 16.23
N ASP A 214 -20.39 -3.95 15.56
CA ASP A 214 -20.62 -3.75 14.13
C ASP A 214 -20.95 -2.27 13.79
N ILE A 215 -21.78 -1.60 14.61
CA ILE A 215 -22.14 -0.21 14.41
C ILE A 215 -20.97 0.72 14.68
N THR A 216 -20.18 0.45 15.72
CA THR A 216 -19.05 1.29 16.13
C THR A 216 -17.76 0.94 15.41
N ASN A 217 -17.72 -0.18 14.71
CA ASN A 217 -16.53 -0.72 14.04
C ASN A 217 -15.31 -0.83 14.98
N GLY A 218 -15.53 -1.14 16.25
CA GLY A 218 -14.47 -1.27 17.27
C GLY A 218 -13.94 0.04 17.83
N GLU A 219 -14.49 1.18 17.41
CA GLU A 219 -14.14 2.51 17.93
C GLU A 219 -15.34 3.12 18.64
N TRP A 220 -15.26 3.31 19.94
CA TRP A 220 -16.35 3.91 20.74
C TRP A 220 -15.88 5.01 21.66
N THR A 221 -16.77 5.93 21.93
CA THR A 221 -16.58 7.04 22.85
C THR A 221 -17.34 6.78 24.17
N THR A 222 -17.09 7.60 25.18
CA THR A 222 -17.87 7.56 26.44
C THR A 222 -19.36 7.79 26.19
N SER A 223 -19.73 8.61 25.23
CA SER A 223 -21.13 8.85 24.85
C SER A 223 -21.77 7.60 24.25
N ASP A 224 -21.05 6.83 23.42
CA ASP A 224 -21.53 5.60 22.84
C ASP A 224 -21.76 4.54 23.93
N LEU A 225 -20.87 4.47 24.95
CA LEU A 225 -21.03 3.58 26.08
C LEU A 225 -22.24 3.95 26.99
N LEU A 226 -22.63 5.21 27.03
CA LEU A 226 -23.89 5.60 27.68
C LEU A 226 -25.12 5.12 26.91
N LEU A 227 -25.07 5.16 25.58
CA LEU A 227 -26.11 4.60 24.72
C LEU A 227 -26.20 3.08 24.85
N LEU A 228 -25.10 2.39 24.98
CA LEU A 228 -25.07 0.95 25.29
C LEU A 228 -25.77 0.63 26.61
N LYS A 229 -25.53 1.41 27.68
CA LYS A 229 -26.27 1.26 28.95
C LYS A 229 -27.76 1.49 28.80
N THR A 230 -28.16 2.42 27.95
CA THR A 230 -29.57 2.67 27.64
C THR A 230 -30.19 1.49 26.91
N ALA A 231 -29.48 0.91 25.93
CA ALA A 231 -29.90 -0.28 25.22
C ALA A 231 -30.08 -1.49 26.18
N MET A 232 -29.12 -1.73 27.07
CA MET A 232 -29.24 -2.76 28.12
C MET A 232 -30.51 -2.60 28.95
N ALA A 233 -30.76 -1.38 29.43
CA ALA A 233 -31.94 -1.10 30.25
C ALA A 233 -33.25 -1.30 29.47
N THR A 234 -33.25 -0.97 28.18
CA THR A 234 -34.45 -1.09 27.32
C THR A 234 -34.87 -2.56 27.13
N ILE A 235 -33.92 -3.46 26.96
CA ILE A 235 -34.22 -4.92 26.81
C ILE A 235 -34.30 -5.67 28.14
N GLY A 236 -34.32 -4.97 29.27
CA GLY A 236 -34.48 -5.58 30.57
C GLY A 236 -33.23 -6.34 31.08
N LEU A 237 -32.03 -5.95 30.60
CA LEU A 237 -30.75 -6.46 31.10
C LEU A 237 -30.13 -5.46 32.09
N PRO A 238 -30.26 -5.60 33.42
CA PRO A 238 -29.77 -4.62 34.34
C PRO A 238 -28.23 -4.50 34.28
N PRO A 239 -27.65 -3.29 34.12
CA PRO A 239 -26.22 -3.13 34.07
C PRO A 239 -25.44 -3.64 35.28
N ARG A 240 -26.12 -3.76 36.45
CA ARG A 240 -25.56 -4.27 37.71
C ARG A 240 -25.90 -5.74 38.00
N ALA A 241 -26.55 -6.43 37.07
CA ALA A 241 -26.66 -7.88 37.17
C ALA A 241 -25.27 -8.53 37.12
N ASN A 242 -25.12 -9.71 37.64
CA ASN A 242 -23.87 -10.47 37.58
C ASN A 242 -24.01 -11.58 36.54
N ILE A 243 -22.95 -11.80 35.81
CA ILE A 243 -22.80 -12.90 34.87
C ILE A 243 -21.57 -13.74 35.27
N CYS A 244 -21.67 -15.06 35.16
CA CYS A 244 -20.58 -15.99 35.43
C CYS A 244 -19.83 -16.24 34.10
N TYR A 245 -18.51 -16.15 34.12
CA TYR A 245 -17.70 -16.42 32.93
C TYR A 245 -17.88 -17.84 32.41
N LYS A 246 -17.89 -18.82 33.34
CA LYS A 246 -18.08 -20.22 33.00
C LYS A 246 -19.39 -20.44 32.24
N ASP A 247 -20.50 -19.97 32.80
CA ASP A 247 -21.82 -20.17 32.22
C ASP A 247 -21.93 -19.56 30.83
N PHE A 248 -21.34 -18.38 30.67
CA PHE A 248 -21.29 -17.70 29.37
C PHE A 248 -20.48 -18.49 28.33
N ILE A 249 -19.27 -18.95 28.68
CA ILE A 249 -18.39 -19.70 27.78
C ILE A 249 -19.03 -21.00 27.35
N GLU A 250 -19.63 -21.76 28.32
CA GLU A 250 -20.32 -23.02 28.06
C GLU A 250 -21.51 -22.81 27.10
N GLU A 251 -22.34 -21.81 27.33
CA GLU A 251 -23.53 -21.55 26.53
C GLU A 251 -23.16 -21.14 25.10
N ILE A 252 -22.14 -20.29 24.92
CA ILE A 252 -21.64 -19.92 23.60
C ILE A 252 -20.98 -21.12 22.90
N ALA A 253 -20.14 -21.90 23.62
CA ALA A 253 -19.46 -23.06 23.02
C ALA A 253 -20.44 -24.14 22.54
N ASN A 254 -21.57 -24.28 23.22
CA ASN A 254 -22.60 -25.28 22.93
C ASN A 254 -23.68 -24.80 21.93
N SER A 255 -23.69 -23.53 21.54
CA SER A 255 -24.66 -22.94 20.61
C SER A 255 -23.99 -22.38 19.36
N ASP A 256 -24.06 -23.10 18.24
CA ASP A 256 -23.52 -22.61 16.96
C ASP A 256 -24.13 -21.27 16.55
N GLN A 257 -25.42 -21.05 16.86
CA GLN A 257 -26.12 -19.80 16.52
C GLN A 257 -25.60 -18.60 17.33
N LEU A 258 -25.35 -18.78 18.64
CA LEU A 258 -24.76 -17.73 19.48
C LEU A 258 -23.31 -17.48 19.09
N LYS A 259 -22.56 -18.54 18.79
CA LYS A 259 -21.19 -18.44 18.31
C LYS A 259 -21.10 -17.68 16.99
N GLU A 260 -21.96 -18.01 16.01
CA GLU A 260 -22.04 -17.29 14.75
C GLU A 260 -22.47 -15.83 14.93
N LYS A 261 -23.44 -15.55 15.80
CA LYS A 261 -23.86 -14.18 16.11
C LYS A 261 -22.71 -13.40 16.74
N LEU A 262 -21.96 -13.97 17.70
CA LEU A 262 -20.88 -13.27 18.41
C LEU A 262 -19.66 -13.01 17.51
N PHE A 263 -19.15 -14.03 16.86
CA PHE A 263 -17.90 -13.95 16.09
C PHE A 263 -18.11 -13.67 14.61
N GLY A 264 -19.27 -14.03 14.04
CA GLY A 264 -19.56 -13.90 12.62
C GLY A 264 -18.53 -14.65 11.76
N LYS A 265 -17.77 -13.93 10.95
CA LYS A 265 -16.70 -14.46 10.10
C LYS A 265 -15.33 -14.49 10.77
N LEU A 266 -15.22 -14.03 12.02
CA LEU A 266 -13.95 -14.05 12.75
C LEU A 266 -13.57 -15.50 13.08
N SER A 267 -12.31 -15.88 12.81
CA SER A 267 -11.74 -17.15 13.26
C SER A 267 -11.11 -16.99 14.65
N LEU A 268 -11.22 -17.98 15.48
CA LEU A 268 -10.55 -18.02 16.78
C LEU A 268 -9.21 -18.78 16.73
N ASP A 269 -8.78 -19.24 15.53
CA ASP A 269 -7.54 -19.99 15.36
C ASP A 269 -6.31 -19.16 15.78
N GLY A 270 -5.52 -19.70 16.73
CA GLY A 270 -4.31 -19.06 17.26
C GLY A 270 -4.58 -17.90 18.23
N VAL A 271 -5.82 -17.72 18.70
CA VAL A 271 -6.16 -16.70 19.69
C VAL A 271 -5.56 -17.02 21.06
N GLU A 272 -5.35 -18.30 21.39
CA GLU A 272 -4.68 -18.74 22.61
C GLU A 272 -3.22 -18.31 22.73
N GLU A 273 -2.58 -17.87 21.65
CA GLU A 273 -1.25 -17.28 21.66
C GLU A 273 -1.22 -15.87 22.30
N TYR A 274 -2.40 -15.23 22.46
CA TYR A 274 -2.59 -13.88 22.98
C TYR A 274 -3.53 -13.84 24.19
N PRO A 275 -3.24 -14.57 25.27
CA PRO A 275 -4.19 -14.78 26.37
C PRO A 275 -4.55 -13.52 27.15
N GLU A 276 -3.66 -12.53 27.22
CA GLU A 276 -3.89 -11.31 28.01
C GLU A 276 -5.10 -10.49 27.56
N TYR A 277 -5.44 -10.56 26.27
CA TYR A 277 -6.45 -9.71 25.65
C TYR A 277 -7.69 -10.45 25.15
N VAL A 278 -7.60 -11.78 24.99
CA VAL A 278 -8.63 -12.58 24.32
C VAL A 278 -9.04 -13.81 25.11
N VAL A 279 -8.94 -13.71 26.41
CA VAL A 279 -9.16 -14.84 27.36
C VAL A 279 -10.50 -15.53 27.14
N ILE A 280 -11.60 -14.76 27.03
CA ILE A 280 -12.94 -15.31 26.84
C ILE A 280 -13.05 -15.99 25.47
N SER A 281 -12.55 -15.36 24.41
CA SER A 281 -12.56 -15.96 23.08
C SER A 281 -11.70 -17.23 23.00
N ALA A 282 -10.53 -17.22 23.64
CA ALA A 282 -9.68 -18.40 23.75
C ALA A 282 -10.34 -19.51 24.62
N GLY A 283 -11.05 -19.13 25.68
CA GLY A 283 -11.81 -20.07 26.51
C GLY A 283 -12.93 -20.76 25.73
N ILE A 284 -13.70 -20.01 24.93
CA ILE A 284 -14.76 -20.54 24.06
C ILE A 284 -14.19 -21.54 23.05
N GLU A 285 -13.09 -21.16 22.37
CA GLU A 285 -12.44 -22.04 21.39
C GLU A 285 -11.86 -23.29 22.05
N LYS A 286 -11.24 -23.13 23.21
CA LYS A 286 -10.67 -24.26 23.94
C LYS A 286 -11.73 -25.24 24.43
N ASP A 287 -12.87 -24.76 24.94
CA ASP A 287 -14.00 -25.61 25.32
C ASP A 287 -14.56 -26.38 24.12
N ARG A 288 -14.70 -25.72 22.97
CA ARG A 288 -15.09 -26.36 21.70
C ARG A 288 -14.10 -27.46 21.31
N LEU A 289 -12.78 -27.17 21.35
CA LEU A 289 -11.74 -28.13 20.99
C LEU A 289 -11.70 -29.33 21.92
N LEU A 290 -11.83 -29.14 23.25
CA LEU A 290 -11.93 -30.21 24.23
C LEU A 290 -13.15 -31.10 23.95
N GLY A 291 -14.27 -30.52 23.49
CA GLY A 291 -15.47 -31.26 23.11
C GLY A 291 -15.32 -32.08 21.82
N THR A 292 -14.46 -31.69 20.89
CA THR A 292 -14.35 -32.27 19.57
C THR A 292 -12.97 -32.83 19.23
N SER A 293 -11.97 -31.95 19.11
CA SER A 293 -10.64 -32.30 18.56
C SER A 293 -9.72 -32.92 19.62
N GLU A 294 -9.85 -32.53 20.88
CA GLU A 294 -9.02 -33.01 21.98
C GLU A 294 -9.73 -34.09 22.83
N LYS A 295 -10.81 -34.66 22.33
CA LYS A 295 -11.55 -35.72 23.01
C LYS A 295 -10.65 -36.87 23.47
N TYR A 296 -9.66 -37.23 22.69
CA TYR A 296 -8.65 -38.23 23.01
C TYR A 296 -7.86 -37.89 24.29
N LEU A 297 -7.54 -36.58 24.55
CA LEU A 297 -6.89 -36.18 25.81
C LEU A 297 -7.80 -36.37 27.03
N VAL A 298 -9.07 -36.03 26.86
CA VAL A 298 -10.09 -36.20 27.89
C VAL A 298 -10.29 -37.71 28.20
N ASP A 299 -10.45 -38.54 27.15
CA ASP A 299 -10.65 -40.00 27.30
C ASP A 299 -9.45 -40.68 27.96
N ASN A 300 -8.22 -40.30 27.59
CA ASN A 300 -7.00 -40.82 28.22
C ASN A 300 -6.89 -40.41 29.70
N SER A 301 -7.16 -39.14 30.00
CA SER A 301 -7.12 -38.61 31.35
C SER A 301 -8.17 -39.30 32.25
N LEU A 302 -9.40 -39.48 31.74
CA LEU A 302 -10.45 -40.25 32.41
C LEU A 302 -10.01 -41.70 32.70
N THR A 303 -9.36 -42.34 31.73
CA THR A 303 -8.87 -43.72 31.89
C THR A 303 -7.81 -43.82 32.99
N VAL A 304 -6.87 -42.86 33.01
CA VAL A 304 -5.83 -42.78 34.06
C VAL A 304 -6.47 -42.53 35.43
N LEU A 305 -7.39 -41.57 35.53
CA LEU A 305 -8.06 -41.23 36.80
C LEU A 305 -8.88 -42.42 37.35
N ARG A 306 -9.64 -43.12 36.48
CA ARG A 306 -10.39 -44.32 36.85
C ARG A 306 -9.49 -45.45 37.35
N ASN A 307 -8.35 -45.65 36.68
CA ASN A 307 -7.35 -46.65 37.08
C ASN A 307 -6.74 -46.35 38.47
N HIS A 308 -6.76 -45.09 38.90
CA HIS A 308 -6.32 -44.66 40.22
C HIS A 308 -7.47 -44.52 41.24
N GLY A 309 -8.67 -45.02 40.91
CA GLY A 309 -9.83 -45.03 41.81
C GLY A 309 -10.56 -43.70 41.96
N CYS A 310 -10.30 -42.74 41.08
CA CYS A 310 -11.01 -41.46 41.02
C CYS A 310 -12.29 -41.59 40.18
N THR A 311 -13.42 -41.16 40.75
CA THR A 311 -14.73 -41.09 40.03
C THR A 311 -14.98 -39.64 39.62
N VAL A 312 -14.50 -39.27 38.44
CA VAL A 312 -14.73 -37.96 37.85
C VAL A 312 -15.52 -38.15 36.54
N SER A 313 -16.52 -37.32 36.30
CA SER A 313 -17.27 -37.33 35.02
C SER A 313 -16.46 -36.67 33.91
N GLU A 314 -16.87 -36.94 32.67
CA GLU A 314 -16.23 -36.31 31.50
C GLU A 314 -16.39 -34.78 31.52
N GLU A 315 -17.59 -34.30 31.90
CA GLU A 315 -17.89 -32.88 32.03
C GLU A 315 -17.02 -32.21 33.13
N GLU A 316 -16.93 -32.82 34.30
CA GLU A 316 -16.08 -32.29 35.41
C GLU A 316 -14.61 -32.20 35.00
N LEU A 317 -14.10 -33.20 34.26
CA LEU A 317 -12.72 -33.18 33.78
C LEU A 317 -12.49 -32.10 32.70
N LYS A 318 -13.41 -31.94 31.76
CA LYS A 318 -13.33 -30.87 30.74
C LYS A 318 -13.34 -29.50 31.40
N GLN A 319 -14.20 -29.29 32.37
CA GLN A 319 -14.30 -28.04 33.13
C GLN A 319 -13.01 -27.73 33.89
N GLU A 320 -12.44 -28.75 34.57
CA GLU A 320 -11.16 -28.57 35.27
C GLU A 320 -10.02 -28.24 34.30
N MET A 321 -9.97 -28.92 33.12
CA MET A 321 -8.98 -28.62 32.07
C MET A 321 -9.14 -27.21 31.54
N LEU A 322 -10.38 -26.74 31.29
CA LEU A 322 -10.67 -25.40 30.85
C LEU A 322 -10.29 -24.35 31.91
N CYS A 323 -10.64 -24.60 33.17
CA CYS A 323 -10.26 -23.73 34.30
C CYS A 323 -8.74 -23.62 34.45
N LEU A 324 -8.01 -24.75 34.37
CA LEU A 324 -6.55 -24.74 34.42
C LEU A 324 -5.95 -23.96 33.25
N TYR A 325 -6.46 -24.17 32.03
CA TYR A 325 -5.99 -23.45 30.85
C TYR A 325 -6.14 -21.93 31.02
N THR A 326 -7.31 -21.46 31.42
CA THR A 326 -7.57 -20.01 31.58
C THR A 326 -6.80 -19.41 32.74
N LYS A 327 -6.67 -20.15 33.85
CA LYS A 327 -5.91 -19.72 35.03
C LYS A 327 -4.42 -19.63 34.77
N ASP A 328 -3.84 -20.63 34.10
CA ASP A 328 -2.42 -20.66 33.77
C ASP A 328 -2.03 -19.63 32.72
N LYS A 329 -2.89 -19.41 31.71
CA LYS A 329 -2.62 -18.50 30.61
C LYS A 329 -2.87 -17.04 30.95
N ALA A 330 -3.89 -16.73 31.74
CA ALA A 330 -4.32 -15.35 31.96
C ALA A 330 -4.53 -15.00 33.44
N GLN A 331 -4.23 -15.90 34.37
CA GLN A 331 -4.57 -15.75 35.80
C GLN A 331 -6.07 -15.46 36.01
N PHE A 332 -6.90 -16.08 35.22
CA PHE A 332 -8.33 -15.82 35.11
C PHE A 332 -9.14 -16.96 35.71
N ASP A 333 -10.04 -16.67 36.65
CA ASP A 333 -10.89 -17.64 37.30
C ASP A 333 -12.30 -17.64 36.69
N LEU A 334 -12.63 -18.70 35.95
CA LEU A 334 -13.93 -18.87 35.30
C LEU A 334 -15.14 -18.89 36.26
N SER A 335 -14.92 -19.23 37.51
CA SER A 335 -16.01 -19.22 38.53
C SER A 335 -16.39 -17.81 39.01
N ASN A 336 -15.60 -16.81 38.65
CA ASN A 336 -15.88 -15.44 39.01
C ASN A 336 -17.16 -14.92 38.36
N HIS A 337 -17.89 -14.15 39.14
CA HIS A 337 -19.02 -13.38 38.69
C HIS A 337 -18.60 -11.93 38.53
N VAL A 338 -18.92 -11.34 37.40
CA VAL A 338 -18.63 -9.94 37.07
C VAL A 338 -19.91 -9.20 36.76
N ASN A 339 -19.89 -7.92 36.99
CA ASN A 339 -20.98 -7.02 36.57
C ASN A 339 -21.22 -7.12 35.07
N THR A 340 -22.46 -7.32 34.65
CA THR A 340 -22.83 -7.54 33.22
C THR A 340 -22.34 -6.44 32.29
N TYR A 341 -22.37 -5.18 32.75
CA TYR A 341 -21.86 -4.09 31.91
C TYR A 341 -20.34 -4.17 31.74
N ASP A 342 -19.58 -4.44 32.80
CA ASP A 342 -18.13 -4.58 32.73
C ASP A 342 -17.76 -5.81 31.89
N PHE A 343 -18.53 -6.89 31.97
CA PHE A 343 -18.39 -8.05 31.11
C PHE A 343 -18.61 -7.72 29.63
N ILE A 344 -19.64 -6.95 29.29
CA ILE A 344 -19.86 -6.48 27.89
C ILE A 344 -18.68 -5.67 27.40
N LEU A 345 -18.12 -4.77 28.21
CA LEU A 345 -16.92 -4.00 27.83
C LEU A 345 -15.72 -4.90 27.58
N GLU A 346 -15.54 -5.92 28.41
CA GLU A 346 -14.48 -6.91 28.22
C GLU A 346 -14.67 -7.72 26.94
N MET A 347 -15.90 -8.13 26.63
CA MET A 347 -16.22 -8.83 25.40
C MET A 347 -15.99 -7.95 24.16
N LEU A 348 -16.39 -6.68 24.18
CA LEU A 348 -16.13 -5.73 23.11
C LEU A 348 -14.62 -5.61 22.86
N TYR A 349 -13.83 -5.48 23.92
CA TYR A 349 -12.38 -5.44 23.83
C TYR A 349 -11.79 -6.74 23.25
N ASN A 350 -12.26 -7.90 23.72
CA ASN A 350 -11.84 -9.21 23.21
C ASN A 350 -12.11 -9.35 21.70
N LEU A 351 -13.31 -9.01 21.25
CA LEU A 351 -13.66 -9.07 19.82
C LEU A 351 -12.77 -8.16 18.97
N GLU A 352 -12.49 -6.95 19.44
CA GLU A 352 -11.61 -6.04 18.73
C GLU A 352 -10.18 -6.57 18.64
N GLN A 353 -9.66 -7.21 19.71
CA GLN A 353 -8.35 -7.85 19.67
C GLN A 353 -8.30 -9.02 18.69
N VAL A 354 -9.31 -9.90 18.69
CA VAL A 354 -9.43 -11.00 17.71
C VAL A 354 -9.43 -10.45 16.29
N LYS A 355 -10.20 -9.40 16.02
CA LYS A 355 -10.27 -8.73 14.71
C LYS A 355 -8.91 -8.16 14.29
N ARG A 356 -8.19 -7.50 15.21
CA ARG A 356 -6.84 -6.96 14.96
C ARG A 356 -5.82 -8.05 14.65
N ILE A 357 -5.84 -9.16 15.42
CA ILE A 357 -4.95 -10.30 15.19
C ILE A 357 -5.17 -10.86 13.78
N GLN A 358 -6.41 -11.10 13.38
CA GLN A 358 -6.74 -11.61 12.04
C GLN A 358 -6.37 -10.65 10.94
N TYR A 359 -6.61 -9.37 11.16
CA TYR A 359 -6.27 -8.33 10.21
C TYR A 359 -4.77 -8.27 9.96
N THR A 360 -3.97 -8.30 11.06
CA THR A 360 -2.50 -8.35 10.98
C THR A 360 -2.04 -9.62 10.24
N LYS A 361 -2.56 -10.80 10.59
CA LYS A 361 -2.23 -12.06 9.88
C LYS A 361 -2.59 -11.99 8.39
N THR A 362 -3.67 -11.30 8.02
CA THR A 362 -4.06 -11.11 6.62
C THR A 362 -3.08 -10.20 5.88
N LEU A 363 -2.66 -9.10 6.50
CA LEU A 363 -1.66 -8.20 5.93
C LEU A 363 -0.29 -8.85 5.82
N ASP A 364 0.13 -9.64 6.82
CA ASP A 364 1.39 -10.39 6.78
C ASP A 364 1.38 -11.42 5.64
N ARG A 365 0.25 -12.10 5.41
CA ARG A 365 0.08 -12.99 4.24
C ARG A 365 0.17 -12.23 2.93
N LYS A 366 -0.45 -11.05 2.83
CA LYS A 366 -0.34 -10.18 1.66
C LYS A 366 1.11 -9.70 1.44
N MET A 367 1.84 -9.43 2.52
CA MET A 367 3.26 -9.09 2.43
C MET A 367 4.10 -10.26 1.90
N GLN A 368 3.85 -11.49 2.37
CA GLN A 368 4.49 -12.70 1.85
C GLN A 368 4.13 -12.92 0.37
N GLU A 369 2.88 -12.68 -0.04
CA GLU A 369 2.47 -12.71 -1.44
C GLU A 369 3.25 -11.69 -2.28
N ALA A 370 3.40 -10.45 -1.79
CA ALA A 370 4.19 -9.42 -2.46
C ALA A 370 5.67 -9.83 -2.62
N GLU A 371 6.26 -10.47 -1.62
CA GLU A 371 7.63 -11.01 -1.69
C GLU A 371 7.76 -12.08 -2.77
N VAL A 372 6.81 -12.99 -2.85
CA VAL A 372 6.76 -14.03 -3.90
C VAL A 372 6.61 -13.40 -5.28
N LEU A 373 5.65 -12.49 -5.43
CA LEU A 373 5.43 -11.78 -6.70
C LEU A 373 6.70 -11.03 -7.15
N PHE A 374 7.38 -10.34 -6.23
CA PHE A 374 8.64 -9.66 -6.52
C PHE A 374 9.75 -10.67 -6.89
N SER A 375 9.86 -11.77 -6.16
CA SER A 375 10.88 -12.79 -6.42
C SER A 375 10.82 -13.35 -7.85
N TYR A 376 9.61 -13.47 -8.39
CA TYR A 376 9.35 -13.87 -9.78
C TYR A 376 9.10 -12.69 -10.73
N TYR A 377 9.27 -11.45 -10.26
CA TYR A 377 9.12 -10.19 -10.99
C TYR A 377 7.76 -10.02 -11.70
N LYS A 378 6.68 -10.42 -11.03
CA LYS A 378 5.29 -10.28 -11.50
C LYS A 378 4.75 -8.89 -11.12
N THR A 379 5.11 -7.86 -11.89
CA THR A 379 4.92 -6.45 -11.53
C THR A 379 3.47 -5.99 -11.61
N GLU A 380 2.68 -6.48 -12.55
CA GLU A 380 1.27 -6.09 -12.74
C GLU A 380 0.41 -6.29 -11.47
N PRO A 381 0.36 -7.50 -10.84
CA PRO A 381 -0.37 -7.68 -9.60
C PRO A 381 0.38 -7.13 -8.37
N LEU A 382 1.71 -6.99 -8.43
CA LEU A 382 2.54 -6.56 -7.31
C LEU A 382 2.35 -5.10 -6.96
N ILE A 383 2.34 -4.20 -7.95
CA ILE A 383 2.34 -2.75 -7.72
C ILE A 383 1.11 -2.28 -6.93
N PRO A 384 -0.14 -2.67 -7.28
CA PRO A 384 -1.32 -2.33 -6.48
C PRO A 384 -1.24 -2.88 -5.06
N LEU A 385 -0.75 -4.11 -4.89
CA LEU A 385 -0.58 -4.75 -3.59
C LEU A 385 0.44 -4.00 -2.71
N LEU A 386 1.56 -3.53 -3.28
CA LEU A 386 2.54 -2.72 -2.57
C LEU A 386 1.95 -1.38 -2.11
N HIS A 387 1.15 -0.71 -2.95
CA HIS A 387 0.48 0.53 -2.56
C HIS A 387 -0.48 0.31 -1.39
N GLU A 388 -1.26 -0.76 -1.41
CA GLU A 388 -2.14 -1.14 -0.30
C GLU A 388 -1.32 -1.34 0.99
N LEU A 389 -0.25 -2.14 0.94
CA LEU A 389 0.60 -2.41 2.10
C LEU A 389 1.33 -1.16 2.63
N ILE A 390 1.70 -0.23 1.75
CA ILE A 390 2.29 1.06 2.11
C ILE A 390 1.29 1.93 2.87
N ASP A 391 0.03 1.96 2.46
CA ASP A 391 -1.03 2.71 3.14
C ASP A 391 -1.27 2.16 4.56
N TYR A 392 -0.94 0.90 4.82
CA TYR A 392 -0.95 0.27 6.15
C TYR A 392 0.38 0.36 6.92
N GLY A 393 1.36 1.08 6.39
CA GLY A 393 2.62 1.36 7.10
C GLY A 393 3.69 0.28 6.99
N TYR A 394 3.62 -0.64 6.00
CA TYR A 394 4.65 -1.65 5.80
C TYR A 394 5.91 -1.05 5.17
N ALA A 395 6.91 -0.77 5.99
CA ALA A 395 8.22 -0.24 5.55
C ALA A 395 8.89 -1.12 4.48
N LYS A 396 8.75 -2.45 4.57
CA LYS A 396 9.24 -3.42 3.61
C LYS A 396 8.59 -3.27 2.23
N ALA A 397 7.29 -2.94 2.17
CA ALA A 397 6.60 -2.69 0.90
C ALA A 397 7.15 -1.44 0.18
N LYS A 398 7.49 -0.38 0.93
CA LYS A 398 8.18 0.80 0.39
C LYS A 398 9.53 0.44 -0.21
N TYR A 399 10.29 -0.41 0.47
CA TYR A 399 11.57 -0.90 -0.01
C TYR A 399 11.44 -1.66 -1.34
N ILE A 400 10.46 -2.57 -1.43
CA ILE A 400 10.21 -3.35 -2.66
C ILE A 400 9.81 -2.42 -3.81
N LEU A 401 8.92 -1.47 -3.57
CA LEU A 401 8.51 -0.48 -4.58
C LEU A 401 9.70 0.39 -5.02
N ALA A 402 10.60 0.75 -4.10
CA ALA A 402 11.82 1.47 -4.42
C ALA A 402 12.70 0.68 -5.39
N LEU A 403 12.90 -0.63 -5.17
CA LEU A 403 13.68 -1.47 -6.07
C LEU A 403 13.09 -1.53 -7.49
N LEU A 404 11.76 -1.47 -7.64
CA LEU A 404 11.11 -1.37 -8.95
C LEU A 404 11.39 -0.03 -9.64
N TYR A 405 11.43 1.08 -8.89
CA TYR A 405 11.83 2.38 -9.44
C TYR A 405 13.31 2.47 -9.77
N GLU A 406 14.19 1.74 -9.08
CA GLU A 406 15.63 1.72 -9.36
C GLU A 406 15.95 1.16 -10.75
N THR A 407 15.25 0.10 -11.14
CA THR A 407 15.53 -0.63 -12.39
C THR A 407 14.57 -0.27 -13.52
N GLY A 408 13.38 0.23 -13.18
CA GLY A 408 12.25 0.30 -14.10
C GLY A 408 11.68 -1.09 -14.40
N CYS A 409 10.43 -1.13 -14.83
CA CYS A 409 9.76 -2.33 -15.35
C CYS A 409 8.70 -1.90 -16.37
N ALA A 410 7.98 -2.87 -16.96
CA ALA A 410 6.93 -2.57 -17.96
C ALA A 410 5.89 -1.55 -17.48
N ASP A 411 5.55 -1.61 -16.19
CA ASP A 411 4.49 -0.81 -15.57
C ASP A 411 5.00 0.44 -14.84
N LEU A 412 6.31 0.53 -14.58
CA LEU A 412 6.94 1.63 -13.86
C LEU A 412 8.23 2.06 -14.55
N LYS A 413 8.30 3.32 -14.97
CA LYS A 413 9.55 3.90 -15.47
C LYS A 413 10.53 4.08 -14.33
N ARG A 414 11.83 3.91 -14.64
CA ARG A 414 12.92 4.21 -13.70
C ARG A 414 12.79 5.65 -13.20
N ASP A 415 12.89 5.83 -11.89
CA ASP A 415 12.83 7.12 -11.22
C ASP A 415 13.78 7.11 -10.01
N ASP A 416 14.95 7.70 -10.18
CA ASP A 416 16.00 7.76 -9.13
C ASP A 416 15.59 8.61 -7.93
N ASP A 417 14.69 9.58 -8.10
CA ASP A 417 14.22 10.44 -7.01
C ASP A 417 13.17 9.71 -6.17
N MET A 418 12.24 9.00 -6.82
CA MET A 418 11.28 8.13 -6.13
C MET A 418 12.00 6.98 -5.41
N PHE A 419 12.99 6.36 -6.03
CA PHE A 419 13.83 5.36 -5.38
C PHE A 419 14.44 5.89 -4.08
N LYS A 420 15.17 7.02 -4.14
CA LYS A 420 15.83 7.62 -2.95
C LYS A 420 14.82 7.98 -1.86
N LYS A 421 13.67 8.53 -2.26
CA LYS A 421 12.61 8.91 -1.33
C LYS A 421 12.05 7.70 -0.58
N LEU A 422 11.64 6.65 -1.30
CA LEU A 422 11.05 5.44 -0.70
C LEU A 422 12.07 4.67 0.16
N ILE A 423 13.34 4.60 -0.26
CA ILE A 423 14.42 4.02 0.57
C ILE A 423 14.59 4.81 1.86
N SER A 424 14.58 6.15 1.81
CA SER A 424 14.72 6.98 3.01
C SER A 424 13.54 6.83 3.97
N GLU A 425 12.32 6.78 3.44
CA GLU A 425 11.10 6.55 4.25
C GLU A 425 11.12 5.16 4.90
N SER A 426 11.45 4.11 4.14
CA SER A 426 11.53 2.74 4.64
C SER A 426 12.61 2.58 5.72
N ALA A 427 13.78 3.21 5.54
CA ALA A 427 14.85 3.22 6.52
C ALA A 427 14.46 3.98 7.81
N ALA A 428 13.77 5.12 7.68
CA ALA A 428 13.26 5.89 8.82
C ALA A 428 12.21 5.13 9.63
N GLU A 429 11.46 4.23 9.00
CA GLU A 429 10.50 3.32 9.63
C GLU A 429 11.15 2.05 10.21
N GLY A 430 12.48 1.96 10.16
CA GLY A 430 13.25 0.89 10.83
C GLY A 430 13.50 -0.35 9.99
N TYR A 431 13.19 -0.37 8.68
CA TYR A 431 13.49 -1.52 7.85
C TYR A 431 14.98 -1.56 7.50
N LEU A 432 15.69 -2.51 8.09
CA LEU A 432 17.14 -2.59 8.07
C LEU A 432 17.76 -2.68 6.65
N PRO A 433 17.23 -3.49 5.71
CA PRO A 433 17.74 -3.50 4.33
C PRO A 433 17.72 -2.13 3.64
N ALA A 434 16.71 -1.30 3.90
CA ALA A 434 16.63 0.05 3.36
C ALA A 434 17.73 0.97 3.93
N LEU A 435 18.04 0.84 5.21
CA LEU A 435 19.15 1.57 5.84
C LEU A 435 20.49 1.23 5.16
N PHE A 436 20.76 -0.06 4.92
CA PHE A 436 21.98 -0.48 4.23
C PHE A 436 22.02 0.02 2.79
N ARG A 437 20.89 -0.06 2.07
CA ARG A 437 20.77 0.47 0.69
C ARG A 437 21.07 1.95 0.61
N GLN A 438 20.70 2.72 1.65
CA GLN A 438 20.99 4.14 1.75
C GLN A 438 22.46 4.43 2.10
N ILE A 439 23.03 3.70 3.07
CA ILE A 439 24.36 3.99 3.63
C ILE A 439 25.50 3.52 2.72
N VAL A 440 25.37 2.34 2.12
CA VAL A 440 26.43 1.70 1.32
C VAL A 440 27.01 2.63 0.24
N PRO A 441 26.23 3.32 -0.61
CA PRO A 441 26.79 4.21 -1.63
C PRO A 441 27.56 5.41 -1.07
N MET A 442 27.25 5.83 0.16
CA MET A 442 27.84 7.01 0.81
C MET A 442 28.88 6.66 1.89
N PHE A 443 29.22 5.36 2.04
CA PHE A 443 30.01 4.88 3.20
C PHE A 443 31.33 5.61 3.43
N LEU A 444 32.03 6.02 2.39
CA LEU A 444 33.29 6.77 2.52
C LEU A 444 33.08 8.17 3.09
N ASN A 445 31.93 8.76 2.86
CA ASN A 445 31.62 10.16 3.21
C ASN A 445 30.84 10.30 4.52
N ILE A 446 30.45 9.20 5.17
CA ILE A 446 29.75 9.23 6.46
C ILE A 446 30.74 9.39 7.63
N ASN A 447 30.24 9.98 8.73
CA ASN A 447 31.04 10.19 9.93
C ASN A 447 31.34 8.87 10.67
N LYS A 448 32.24 8.95 11.69
CA LYS A 448 32.67 7.77 12.44
C LYS A 448 31.54 7.10 13.22
N GLU A 449 30.59 7.88 13.73
CA GLU A 449 29.43 7.35 14.48
C GLU A 449 28.52 6.52 13.60
N ARG A 450 28.17 7.00 12.39
CA ARG A 450 27.38 6.22 11.42
C ARG A 450 28.12 4.99 10.90
N LYS A 451 29.45 5.02 10.85
CA LYS A 451 30.23 3.81 10.52
C LYS A 451 30.14 2.76 11.64
N SER A 452 30.16 3.18 12.91
CA SER A 452 29.94 2.27 14.04
C SER A 452 28.55 1.66 14.00
N GLU A 453 27.53 2.49 13.81
CA GLU A 453 26.13 2.04 13.64
C GLU A 453 25.95 1.06 12.48
N PHE A 454 26.63 1.29 11.35
CA PHE A 454 26.62 0.35 10.22
C PHE A 454 27.14 -1.03 10.63
N PHE A 455 28.27 -1.11 11.33
CA PHE A 455 28.84 -2.38 11.75
C PHE A 455 28.04 -3.07 12.85
N GLU A 456 27.46 -2.34 13.78
CA GLU A 456 26.57 -2.85 14.80
C GLU A 456 25.31 -3.48 14.19
N ASN A 457 24.77 -2.86 13.13
CA ASN A 457 23.60 -3.36 12.43
C ASN A 457 23.90 -4.50 11.43
N LEU A 458 25.17 -4.72 11.06
CA LEU A 458 25.53 -5.76 10.10
C LEU A 458 25.20 -7.17 10.61
N ASP A 459 25.45 -7.44 11.89
CA ASP A 459 25.11 -8.71 12.54
C ASP A 459 23.58 -8.91 12.62
N SER A 460 22.84 -7.84 12.86
CA SER A 460 21.38 -7.86 12.84
C SER A 460 20.83 -8.12 11.45
N LEU A 461 21.42 -7.52 10.41
CA LEU A 461 21.08 -7.81 9.01
C LEU A 461 21.35 -9.26 8.64
N PHE A 462 22.49 -9.82 9.08
CA PHE A 462 22.84 -11.23 8.88
C PHE A 462 21.86 -12.19 9.56
N LYS A 463 21.47 -11.84 10.81
CA LYS A 463 20.46 -12.61 11.54
C LYS A 463 19.13 -12.59 10.82
N MET A 464 18.63 -11.42 10.42
CA MET A 464 17.40 -11.25 9.66
C MET A 464 17.40 -12.05 8.35
N ALA A 465 18.53 -12.05 7.62
CA ALA A 465 18.72 -12.87 6.41
C ALA A 465 18.65 -14.39 6.68
N ASN A 466 19.12 -14.85 7.86
CA ASN A 466 19.03 -16.24 8.25
C ASN A 466 17.65 -16.65 8.77
N GLU A 467 16.90 -15.73 9.33
CA GLU A 467 15.50 -15.88 9.73
C GLU A 467 14.51 -15.90 8.56
N GLY A 468 15.00 -15.62 7.33
CA GLY A 468 14.23 -15.81 6.10
C GLY A 468 13.90 -14.53 5.34
N ASP A 469 14.32 -13.34 5.80
CA ASP A 469 14.14 -12.13 5.01
C ASP A 469 15.06 -12.13 3.78
N MET A 470 14.44 -12.26 2.62
CA MET A 470 15.16 -12.38 1.34
C MET A 470 15.86 -11.07 0.91
N PHE A 471 15.36 -9.91 1.32
CA PHE A 471 15.99 -8.63 1.00
C PHE A 471 17.15 -8.33 1.94
N ALA A 472 17.07 -8.74 3.20
CA ALA A 472 18.21 -8.73 4.10
C ALA A 472 19.34 -9.64 3.59
N ALA A 473 19.00 -10.77 2.97
CA ALA A 473 19.98 -11.65 2.34
C ALA A 473 20.67 -10.98 1.14
N ASP A 474 19.93 -10.27 0.27
CA ASP A 474 20.52 -9.53 -0.85
C ASP A 474 21.45 -8.40 -0.37
N GLU A 475 21.01 -7.58 0.58
CA GLU A 475 21.82 -6.46 1.07
C GLU A 475 23.04 -6.94 1.87
N TYR A 476 22.92 -7.99 2.70
CA TYR A 476 24.08 -8.58 3.36
C TYR A 476 25.10 -9.12 2.35
N ALA A 477 24.63 -9.82 1.31
CA ALA A 477 25.52 -10.34 0.26
C ALA A 477 26.26 -9.20 -0.47
N ARG A 478 25.59 -8.08 -0.73
CA ARG A 478 26.19 -6.85 -1.30
C ARG A 478 27.25 -6.25 -0.38
N CYS A 479 27.06 -6.28 0.93
CA CYS A 479 28.07 -5.87 1.90
C CYS A 479 29.24 -6.85 1.92
N ALA A 480 28.99 -8.15 1.96
CA ALA A 480 30.03 -9.19 2.04
C ALA A 480 31.01 -9.17 0.87
N ILE A 481 30.54 -8.88 -0.34
CA ILE A 481 31.42 -8.73 -1.52
C ILE A 481 32.26 -7.46 -1.50
N ASN A 482 32.03 -6.55 -0.55
CA ASN A 482 32.69 -5.26 -0.43
C ASN A 482 33.31 -5.03 0.96
N PHE A 483 33.50 -6.06 1.79
CA PHE A 483 34.03 -5.92 3.16
C PHE A 483 35.39 -5.22 3.21
N SER A 484 36.27 -5.51 2.23
CA SER A 484 37.56 -4.81 2.14
C SER A 484 37.41 -3.31 1.88
N TRP A 485 36.41 -2.90 1.11
CA TRP A 485 36.12 -1.51 0.83
C TRP A 485 35.58 -0.76 2.08
N PHE A 486 34.82 -1.47 2.93
CA PHE A 486 34.34 -0.94 4.22
C PHE A 486 35.42 -0.95 5.30
N GLY A 487 36.55 -1.64 5.11
CA GLY A 487 37.56 -1.88 6.15
C GLY A 487 37.13 -2.89 7.20
N TYR A 488 36.20 -3.80 6.86
CA TYR A 488 35.67 -4.85 7.75
C TYR A 488 36.45 -6.16 7.65
N GLY A 489 37.42 -6.28 6.75
CA GLY A 489 38.19 -7.48 6.48
C GLY A 489 38.28 -7.79 4.99
N GLU A 490 38.56 -9.04 4.65
CA GLU A 490 38.56 -9.51 3.25
C GLU A 490 37.13 -9.70 2.75
N ASN A 491 36.92 -9.56 1.43
CA ASN A 491 35.62 -9.82 0.79
C ASN A 491 35.21 -11.28 0.96
N ASP A 492 34.03 -11.52 1.52
CA ASP A 492 33.50 -12.87 1.71
C ASP A 492 32.51 -13.25 0.57
N PHE A 493 33.08 -13.62 -0.55
CA PHE A 493 32.31 -14.07 -1.72
C PHE A 493 31.57 -15.40 -1.49
N THR A 494 32.07 -16.24 -0.59
CA THR A 494 31.47 -17.57 -0.30
C THR A 494 30.14 -17.35 0.43
N THR A 495 30.14 -16.57 1.49
CA THR A 495 28.91 -16.20 2.21
C THR A 495 27.97 -15.38 1.32
N ALA A 496 28.50 -14.44 0.52
CA ALA A 496 27.69 -13.67 -0.41
C ALA A 496 26.90 -14.55 -1.38
N ILE A 497 27.52 -15.57 -1.98
CA ILE A 497 26.82 -16.50 -2.88
C ILE A 497 25.74 -17.30 -2.14
N LYS A 498 26.00 -17.72 -0.89
CA LYS A 498 24.97 -18.40 -0.08
C LYS A 498 23.79 -17.48 0.17
N MET A 499 24.03 -16.21 0.47
CA MET A 499 22.98 -15.21 0.72
C MET A 499 22.23 -14.83 -0.57
N PHE A 500 22.90 -14.66 -1.71
CA PHE A 500 22.24 -14.46 -2.98
C PHE A 500 21.28 -15.60 -3.38
N LYS A 501 21.54 -16.82 -2.93
CA LYS A 501 20.59 -17.96 -3.11
C LYS A 501 19.35 -17.84 -2.24
N LYS A 502 19.39 -17.09 -1.14
CA LYS A 502 18.25 -16.78 -0.27
C LYS A 502 17.54 -15.48 -0.69
N ALA A 503 18.19 -14.64 -1.48
CA ALA A 503 17.64 -13.38 -2.00
C ALA A 503 16.47 -13.64 -2.96
N PRO A 504 15.65 -12.62 -3.30
CA PRO A 504 14.63 -12.75 -4.33
C PRO A 504 15.21 -13.36 -5.60
N ALA A 505 14.55 -14.39 -6.17
CA ALA A 505 15.12 -15.20 -7.26
C ALA A 505 15.59 -14.33 -8.44
N VAL A 506 14.85 -13.28 -8.77
CA VAL A 506 15.19 -12.33 -9.83
C VAL A 506 16.52 -11.60 -9.56
N LEU A 507 16.75 -11.13 -8.35
CA LEU A 507 17.98 -10.41 -7.96
C LEU A 507 19.15 -11.38 -7.67
N GLY A 508 18.86 -12.47 -6.95
CA GLY A 508 19.84 -13.48 -6.57
C GLY A 508 20.48 -14.14 -7.79
N ASN A 509 19.68 -14.55 -8.78
CA ASN A 509 20.20 -15.14 -10.02
C ASN A 509 21.08 -14.15 -10.79
N TYR A 510 20.67 -12.90 -10.92
CA TYR A 510 21.47 -11.86 -11.57
C TYR A 510 22.82 -11.64 -10.85
N SER A 511 22.79 -11.57 -9.52
CA SER A 511 24.00 -11.35 -8.71
C SER A 511 24.95 -12.55 -8.75
N ILE A 512 24.43 -13.78 -8.74
CA ILE A 512 25.22 -15.01 -8.91
C ILE A 512 25.83 -15.06 -10.32
N ALA A 513 25.06 -14.72 -11.36
CA ALA A 513 25.56 -14.63 -12.73
C ALA A 513 26.77 -13.70 -12.81
N LYS A 514 26.69 -12.53 -12.19
CA LYS A 514 27.79 -11.57 -12.14
C LYS A 514 29.04 -12.12 -11.43
N ARG A 515 28.87 -12.98 -10.41
CA ARG A 515 30.03 -13.65 -9.75
C ARG A 515 30.73 -14.64 -10.69
N TYR A 516 29.97 -15.45 -11.42
CA TYR A 516 30.56 -16.36 -12.44
C TYR A 516 31.18 -15.60 -13.62
N ASP A 517 30.59 -14.47 -14.04
CA ASP A 517 31.13 -13.63 -15.13
C ASP A 517 32.48 -13.00 -14.74
N LEU A 518 32.62 -12.55 -13.50
CA LEU A 518 33.81 -11.86 -12.99
C LEU A 518 34.83 -12.82 -12.34
N GLY A 519 34.46 -14.07 -12.03
CA GLY A 519 35.31 -15.00 -11.26
C GLY A 519 35.50 -14.59 -9.81
N GLN A 520 34.44 -14.06 -9.16
CA GLN A 520 34.49 -13.57 -7.79
C GLN A 520 33.86 -14.58 -6.82
N GLY A 521 34.68 -15.22 -6.00
CA GLY A 521 34.29 -16.29 -5.06
C GLY A 521 33.94 -17.62 -5.71
N VAL A 522 34.00 -17.68 -7.03
CA VAL A 522 33.83 -18.86 -7.85
C VAL A 522 34.78 -18.76 -9.04
N GLU A 523 35.17 -19.90 -9.62
CA GLU A 523 35.90 -19.89 -10.87
C GLU A 523 35.08 -19.21 -11.98
N LYS A 524 35.73 -18.35 -12.78
CA LYS A 524 35.10 -17.67 -13.89
C LYS A 524 34.52 -18.69 -14.89
N ASN A 525 33.21 -18.59 -15.13
CA ASN A 525 32.52 -19.51 -16.00
C ASN A 525 31.37 -18.76 -16.74
N LEU A 526 31.66 -18.38 -17.98
CA LEU A 526 30.72 -17.59 -18.78
C LEU A 526 29.45 -18.38 -19.15
N GLN A 527 29.54 -19.72 -19.27
CA GLN A 527 28.35 -20.53 -19.52
C GLN A 527 27.42 -20.53 -18.33
N LYS A 528 27.92 -20.73 -17.10
CA LYS A 528 27.08 -20.59 -15.89
C LYS A 528 26.57 -19.18 -15.69
N ALA A 529 27.40 -18.16 -15.99
CA ALA A 529 26.94 -16.77 -15.95
C ALA A 529 25.74 -16.56 -16.89
N PHE A 530 25.84 -17.04 -18.13
CA PHE A 530 24.74 -16.97 -19.09
C PHE A 530 23.47 -17.68 -18.61
N GLU A 531 23.62 -18.91 -18.06
CA GLU A 531 22.49 -19.68 -17.52
C GLU A 531 21.76 -18.91 -16.41
N TYR A 532 22.48 -18.34 -15.45
CA TYR A 532 21.90 -17.56 -14.36
C TYR A 532 21.34 -16.22 -14.83
N TYR A 533 22.01 -15.50 -15.77
CA TYR A 533 21.43 -14.31 -16.39
C TYR A 533 20.12 -14.63 -17.10
N LYS A 534 20.08 -15.77 -17.81
CA LYS A 534 18.89 -16.22 -18.51
C LYS A 534 17.73 -16.52 -17.56
N LEU A 535 17.98 -17.17 -16.41
CA LEU A 535 16.96 -17.40 -15.39
C LEU A 535 16.34 -16.10 -14.90
N SER A 536 17.15 -15.05 -14.68
CA SER A 536 16.64 -13.74 -14.28
C SER A 536 15.93 -13.01 -15.44
N ALA A 537 16.42 -13.13 -16.67
CA ALA A 537 15.80 -12.55 -17.87
C ALA A 537 14.45 -13.22 -18.21
N ASP A 538 14.31 -14.52 -17.95
CA ASP A 538 13.04 -15.24 -18.13
C ASP A 538 11.96 -14.77 -17.11
N MET A 539 12.37 -14.09 -16.03
CA MET A 539 11.50 -13.37 -15.07
C MET A 539 11.28 -11.89 -15.48
N TRP A 540 11.69 -11.51 -16.69
CA TRP A 540 11.52 -10.16 -17.25
C TRP A 540 12.34 -9.05 -16.57
N TYR A 541 13.45 -9.44 -15.90
CA TYR A 541 14.37 -8.47 -15.32
C TYR A 541 15.20 -7.79 -16.40
N SER A 542 14.91 -6.53 -16.68
CA SER A 542 15.46 -5.80 -17.82
C SER A 542 16.97 -5.75 -17.87
N SER A 543 17.66 -5.62 -16.71
CA SER A 543 19.12 -5.68 -16.64
C SER A 543 19.69 -7.05 -17.03
N ALA A 544 18.98 -8.13 -16.70
CA ALA A 544 19.39 -9.48 -17.09
C ALA A 544 19.13 -9.72 -18.58
N GLU A 545 18.01 -9.25 -19.12
CA GLU A 545 17.70 -9.31 -20.56
C GLU A 545 18.79 -8.61 -21.37
N TYR A 546 19.23 -7.42 -20.92
CA TYR A 546 20.38 -6.74 -21.55
C TYR A 546 21.65 -7.57 -21.54
N LYS A 547 22.00 -8.22 -20.40
CA LYS A 547 23.16 -9.11 -20.30
C LYS A 547 23.07 -10.34 -21.19
N VAL A 548 21.87 -10.93 -21.30
CA VAL A 548 21.63 -12.06 -22.24
C VAL A 548 21.75 -11.59 -23.68
N GLY A 549 21.28 -10.40 -24.02
CA GLY A 549 21.48 -9.77 -25.34
C GLY A 549 22.98 -9.63 -25.67
N LEU A 550 23.79 -9.11 -24.73
CA LEU A 550 25.25 -9.03 -24.87
C LEU A 550 25.89 -10.41 -25.06
N ALA A 551 25.44 -11.41 -24.30
CA ALA A 551 25.95 -12.78 -24.40
C ALA A 551 25.70 -13.35 -25.80
N TYR A 552 24.51 -13.22 -26.37
CA TYR A 552 24.23 -13.66 -27.75
C TYR A 552 24.96 -12.83 -28.81
N GLN A 553 25.16 -11.53 -28.59
CA GLN A 553 25.89 -10.67 -29.53
C GLN A 553 27.35 -11.06 -29.66
N HIS A 554 27.99 -11.42 -28.54
CA HIS A 554 29.44 -11.69 -28.50
C HIS A 554 29.79 -13.16 -28.37
N GLY A 555 28.84 -14.05 -28.07
CA GLY A 555 29.06 -15.46 -27.81
C GLY A 555 29.62 -15.74 -26.41
N TYR A 556 29.22 -14.95 -25.41
CA TYR A 556 29.66 -15.11 -24.02
C TYR A 556 28.87 -16.22 -23.32
N GLY A 557 29.46 -17.40 -23.21
CA GLY A 557 28.83 -18.56 -22.56
C GLY A 557 27.71 -19.23 -23.36
N CYS A 558 27.46 -18.76 -24.59
CA CYS A 558 26.49 -19.33 -25.52
C CYS A 558 26.98 -19.15 -26.95
N GLU A 559 26.35 -19.82 -27.92
CA GLU A 559 26.59 -19.60 -29.33
C GLU A 559 26.14 -18.18 -29.75
N LYS A 560 26.95 -17.52 -30.56
CA LYS A 560 26.64 -16.19 -31.10
C LYS A 560 25.39 -16.25 -31.98
N ASN A 561 24.41 -15.38 -31.66
CA ASN A 561 23.16 -15.32 -32.40
C ASN A 561 22.65 -13.85 -32.44
N PRO A 562 22.85 -13.14 -33.56
CA PRO A 562 22.44 -11.74 -33.69
C PRO A 562 20.91 -11.51 -33.55
N GLU A 563 20.09 -12.43 -34.09
CA GLU A 563 18.64 -12.33 -34.04
C GLU A 563 18.14 -12.41 -32.60
N ARG A 564 18.66 -13.36 -31.80
CA ARG A 564 18.34 -13.43 -30.38
C ARG A 564 18.88 -12.23 -29.60
N ALA A 565 20.06 -11.74 -29.95
CA ALA A 565 20.57 -10.51 -29.34
C ALA A 565 19.59 -9.33 -29.54
N PHE A 566 19.07 -9.16 -30.76
CA PHE A 566 18.06 -8.17 -31.09
C PHE A 566 16.79 -8.32 -30.24
N GLU A 567 16.24 -9.56 -30.16
CA GLU A 567 15.04 -9.84 -29.36
C GLU A 567 15.24 -9.48 -27.89
N TYR A 568 16.37 -9.86 -27.30
CA TYR A 568 16.65 -9.57 -25.89
C TYR A 568 16.92 -8.08 -25.64
N TYR A 569 17.58 -7.35 -26.55
CA TYR A 569 17.75 -5.92 -26.41
C TYR A 569 16.43 -5.17 -26.56
N LYS A 570 15.57 -5.61 -27.49
CA LYS A 570 14.22 -5.07 -27.65
C LYS A 570 13.41 -5.25 -26.36
N ARG A 571 13.38 -6.47 -25.80
CA ARG A 571 12.68 -6.75 -24.54
C ARG A 571 13.24 -5.92 -23.39
N ALA A 572 14.57 -5.86 -23.25
CA ALA A 572 15.21 -5.06 -22.21
C ALA A 572 14.83 -3.57 -22.32
N TYR A 573 14.75 -3.03 -23.55
CA TYR A 573 14.28 -1.67 -23.80
C TYR A 573 12.80 -1.49 -23.43
N GLU A 574 11.93 -2.39 -23.88
CA GLU A 574 10.49 -2.37 -23.58
C GLU A 574 10.23 -2.51 -22.06
N HIS A 575 11.08 -3.24 -21.33
CA HIS A 575 11.02 -3.37 -19.87
C HIS A 575 11.81 -2.27 -19.12
N GLY A 576 12.20 -1.20 -19.79
CA GLY A 576 12.71 0.03 -19.17
C GLY A 576 14.22 0.06 -18.88
N SER A 577 15.04 -0.82 -19.47
CA SER A 577 16.49 -0.78 -19.31
C SER A 577 17.13 0.37 -20.06
N ASP A 578 17.71 1.35 -19.36
CA ASP A 578 18.49 2.43 -19.98
C ASP A 578 19.74 1.91 -20.72
N ASP A 579 20.35 0.84 -20.21
CA ASP A 579 21.52 0.20 -20.85
C ASP A 579 21.17 -0.39 -22.22
N ALA A 580 19.91 -0.80 -22.42
CA ALA A 580 19.45 -1.40 -23.67
C ALA A 580 19.14 -0.37 -24.78
N ILE A 581 18.88 0.89 -24.44
CA ILE A 581 18.45 1.92 -25.40
C ILE A 581 19.46 2.03 -26.56
N ASN A 582 20.72 2.21 -26.24
CA ASN A 582 21.75 2.33 -27.28
C ASN A 582 21.90 1.05 -28.11
N GLN A 583 21.88 -0.12 -27.46
CA GLN A 583 22.10 -1.39 -28.16
C GLN A 583 20.90 -1.75 -29.05
N TYR A 584 19.68 -1.49 -28.59
CA TYR A 584 18.48 -1.68 -29.40
C TYR A 584 18.48 -0.75 -30.63
N GLY A 585 18.75 0.55 -30.42
CA GLY A 585 18.90 1.51 -31.53
C GLY A 585 20.00 1.12 -32.53
N TRP A 586 21.14 0.62 -32.01
CA TRP A 586 22.24 0.14 -32.84
C TRP A 586 21.84 -1.11 -33.64
N CYS A 587 21.14 -2.06 -33.05
CA CYS A 587 20.64 -3.24 -33.72
C CYS A 587 19.67 -2.90 -34.88
N LEU A 588 18.81 -1.91 -34.69
CA LEU A 588 17.88 -1.40 -35.72
C LEU A 588 18.63 -0.78 -36.95
N THR A 589 19.90 -0.40 -36.80
CA THR A 589 20.69 0.21 -37.87
C THR A 589 21.69 -0.75 -38.53
N ASN A 590 21.92 -1.97 -37.95
CA ASN A 590 23.03 -2.85 -38.34
C ASN A 590 22.62 -4.29 -38.67
N ASN A 591 21.42 -4.53 -39.18
CA ASN A 591 20.91 -5.84 -39.64
C ASN A 591 20.92 -6.94 -38.57
N PHE A 592 20.73 -6.58 -37.30
CA PHE A 592 20.55 -7.55 -36.22
C PHE A 592 19.08 -7.99 -36.06
N GLY A 593 18.14 -7.23 -36.62
CA GLY A 593 16.72 -7.54 -36.70
C GLY A 593 16.32 -8.03 -38.09
N PRO A 594 15.01 -8.22 -38.32
CA PRO A 594 14.48 -8.69 -39.61
C PRO A 594 14.75 -7.69 -40.74
N GLU A 595 14.72 -6.41 -40.47
CA GLU A 595 15.05 -5.31 -41.39
C GLU A 595 15.56 -4.10 -40.59
N ASN A 596 16.35 -3.22 -41.27
CA ASN A 596 16.78 -1.96 -40.67
C ASN A 596 15.61 -0.99 -40.56
N ASP A 597 15.31 -0.51 -39.37
CA ASP A 597 14.33 0.54 -39.11
C ASP A 597 15.03 1.80 -38.58
N TYR A 598 15.41 2.68 -39.54
CA TYR A 598 16.14 3.90 -39.19
C TYR A 598 15.22 4.95 -38.51
N ASP A 599 13.93 4.94 -38.80
CA ASP A 599 12.97 5.87 -38.20
C ASP A 599 12.77 5.55 -36.72
N LEU A 600 12.60 4.27 -36.40
CA LEU A 600 12.54 3.79 -35.02
C LEU A 600 13.87 3.99 -34.30
N ALA A 601 15.00 3.67 -34.97
CA ALA A 601 16.33 3.86 -34.39
C ALA A 601 16.58 5.32 -33.98
N TYR A 602 16.22 6.28 -34.85
CA TYR A 602 16.30 7.70 -34.51
C TYR A 602 15.48 8.07 -33.28
N LYS A 603 14.23 7.58 -33.17
CA LYS A 603 13.37 7.80 -32.01
C LYS A 603 13.99 7.23 -30.72
N VAL A 604 14.49 6.00 -30.78
CA VAL A 604 15.17 5.33 -29.65
C VAL A 604 16.42 6.09 -29.21
N PHE A 605 17.24 6.56 -30.17
CA PHE A 605 18.42 7.37 -29.85
C PHE A 605 18.04 8.74 -29.27
N MET A 606 16.95 9.37 -29.75
CA MET A 606 16.44 10.61 -29.16
C MET A 606 15.98 10.42 -27.73
N GLU A 607 15.26 9.33 -27.42
CA GLU A 607 14.91 9.00 -26.03
C GLU A 607 16.16 8.87 -25.15
N GLY A 608 17.18 8.17 -25.62
CA GLY A 608 18.46 8.06 -24.92
C GLY A 608 19.18 9.41 -24.76
N HIS A 609 19.06 10.32 -25.76
CA HIS A 609 19.57 11.68 -25.65
C HIS A 609 18.84 12.47 -24.53
N GLU A 610 17.52 12.39 -24.49
CA GLU A 610 16.69 13.06 -23.47
C GLU A 610 17.01 12.55 -22.05
N LYS A 611 17.35 11.26 -21.92
CA LYS A 611 17.85 10.65 -20.68
C LYS A 611 19.33 10.99 -20.35
N GLY A 612 20.00 11.77 -21.19
CA GLY A 612 21.39 12.16 -20.96
C GLY A 612 22.43 11.08 -21.28
N ILE A 613 22.10 10.09 -22.12
CA ILE A 613 23.02 9.03 -22.52
C ILE A 613 23.94 9.55 -23.66
N ALA A 614 25.21 9.78 -23.35
CA ALA A 614 26.18 10.41 -24.25
C ALA A 614 26.33 9.69 -25.60
N ILE A 615 26.30 8.35 -25.61
CA ILE A 615 26.43 7.56 -26.84
C ILE A 615 25.17 7.66 -27.70
N CYS A 616 23.99 7.73 -27.12
CA CYS A 616 22.74 7.96 -27.84
C CYS A 616 22.74 9.35 -28.48
N THR A 617 23.20 10.38 -27.76
CA THR A 617 23.39 11.75 -28.27
C THR A 617 24.31 11.75 -29.49
N ALA A 618 25.40 10.99 -29.45
CA ALA A 618 26.32 10.84 -30.59
C ALA A 618 25.64 10.13 -31.78
N ASN A 619 24.82 9.11 -31.54
CA ASN A 619 24.09 8.38 -32.56
C ASN A 619 22.99 9.25 -33.21
N VAL A 620 22.37 10.17 -32.49
CA VAL A 620 21.50 11.20 -33.06
C VAL A 620 22.26 12.07 -34.07
N GLY A 621 23.50 12.50 -33.71
CA GLY A 621 24.41 13.18 -34.61
C GLY A 621 24.69 12.37 -35.89
N TRP A 622 24.91 11.07 -35.74
CA TRP A 622 25.11 10.14 -36.87
C TRP A 622 23.85 10.02 -37.74
N CYS A 623 22.66 10.00 -37.17
CA CYS A 623 21.40 10.00 -37.91
C CYS A 623 21.28 11.22 -38.80
N TYR A 624 21.54 12.43 -38.27
CA TYR A 624 21.55 13.67 -39.06
C TYR A 624 22.64 13.71 -40.12
N GLN A 625 23.84 13.23 -39.83
CA GLN A 625 24.95 13.18 -40.75
C GLN A 625 24.65 12.33 -41.98
N ASN A 626 23.98 11.19 -41.79
CA ASN A 626 23.75 10.20 -42.84
C ASN A 626 22.33 10.26 -43.42
N GLY A 627 21.43 11.07 -42.88
CA GLY A 627 20.03 11.13 -43.28
C GLY A 627 19.29 9.80 -42.98
N ARG A 628 19.49 9.21 -41.79
CA ARG A 628 18.90 7.95 -41.38
C ARG A 628 17.83 8.20 -40.33
N GLY A 629 16.57 7.94 -40.65
CA GLY A 629 15.43 8.22 -39.81
C GLY A 629 15.11 9.71 -39.60
N VAL A 630 15.86 10.59 -40.28
CA VAL A 630 15.69 12.03 -40.27
C VAL A 630 16.36 12.65 -41.52
N ALA A 631 15.88 13.78 -41.98
CA ALA A 631 16.50 14.50 -43.12
C ALA A 631 17.97 14.85 -42.81
N LYS A 632 18.86 14.60 -43.76
CA LYS A 632 20.30 14.89 -43.62
C LYS A 632 20.54 16.37 -43.31
N ASN A 633 21.26 16.64 -42.22
CA ASN A 633 21.62 17.99 -41.79
C ASN A 633 22.97 17.99 -41.08
N MET A 634 24.00 18.52 -41.75
CA MET A 634 25.36 18.53 -41.23
C MET A 634 25.55 19.48 -40.04
N ASP A 635 24.81 20.59 -40.00
CA ASP A 635 24.90 21.53 -38.88
C ASP A 635 24.33 20.92 -37.59
N LYS A 636 23.15 20.27 -37.67
CA LYS A 636 22.60 19.52 -36.56
C LYS A 636 23.50 18.35 -36.15
N ALA A 637 24.06 17.62 -37.11
CA ALA A 637 25.03 16.57 -36.81
C ALA A 637 26.20 17.10 -35.96
N LYS A 638 26.77 18.23 -36.38
CA LYS A 638 27.87 18.90 -35.65
C LYS A 638 27.45 19.30 -34.23
N GLU A 639 26.23 19.85 -34.10
CA GLU A 639 25.68 20.25 -32.79
C GLU A 639 25.54 19.06 -31.84
N TYR A 640 24.91 17.95 -32.26
CA TYR A 640 24.74 16.77 -31.42
C TYR A 640 26.06 16.08 -31.12
N TYR A 641 27.03 16.04 -32.03
CA TYR A 641 28.36 15.54 -31.72
C TYR A 641 29.08 16.44 -30.68
N LYS A 642 28.95 17.78 -30.73
CA LYS A 642 29.47 18.65 -29.68
C LYS A 642 28.86 18.36 -28.32
N LYS A 643 27.50 18.27 -28.23
CA LYS A 643 26.80 17.87 -27.01
C LYS A 643 27.31 16.54 -26.47
N ALA A 644 27.49 15.55 -27.33
CA ALA A 644 28.02 14.25 -26.91
C ALA A 644 29.46 14.32 -26.41
N VAL A 645 30.31 15.19 -26.98
CA VAL A 645 31.69 15.44 -26.49
C VAL A 645 31.66 16.10 -25.12
N ASP A 646 30.79 17.07 -24.89
CA ASP A 646 30.62 17.73 -23.61
C ASP A 646 30.17 16.74 -22.53
N MET A 647 29.45 15.67 -22.93
CA MET A 647 29.05 14.54 -22.10
C MET A 647 30.13 13.45 -21.99
N GLY A 648 31.32 13.66 -22.55
CA GLY A 648 32.47 12.76 -22.46
C GLY A 648 32.56 11.66 -23.52
N ASN A 649 31.80 11.72 -24.62
CA ASN A 649 31.83 10.70 -25.67
C ASN A 649 33.04 10.86 -26.59
N ALA A 650 34.00 9.94 -26.52
CA ALA A 650 35.23 9.98 -27.32
C ALA A 650 34.97 9.76 -28.83
N TRP A 651 34.03 8.90 -29.20
CA TRP A 651 33.70 8.64 -30.61
C TRP A 651 33.12 9.89 -31.30
N ALA A 652 32.27 10.66 -30.61
CA ALA A 652 31.74 11.92 -31.12
C ALA A 652 32.87 12.93 -31.40
N LYS A 653 33.93 12.95 -30.56
CA LYS A 653 35.11 13.77 -30.78
C LYS A 653 35.86 13.38 -32.06
N GLU A 654 35.99 12.09 -32.32
CA GLU A 654 36.58 11.58 -33.57
C GLU A 654 35.74 11.99 -34.80
N GLN A 655 34.42 11.91 -34.70
CA GLN A 655 33.53 12.32 -35.80
C GLN A 655 33.62 13.82 -36.10
N LEU A 656 33.68 14.67 -35.03
CA LEU A 656 33.89 16.13 -35.23
C LEU A 656 35.19 16.42 -35.92
N ASN A 657 36.28 15.79 -35.53
CA ASN A 657 37.60 16.01 -36.13
C ASN A 657 37.66 15.52 -37.59
N LYS A 658 36.89 14.51 -37.94
CA LYS A 658 36.88 13.90 -39.27
C LYS A 658 36.02 14.64 -40.29
N TYR A 659 34.90 15.18 -39.88
CA TYR A 659 33.87 15.68 -40.80
C TYR A 659 33.57 17.18 -40.66
N PHE A 660 34.06 17.83 -39.63
CA PHE A 660 33.77 19.23 -39.30
C PHE A 660 35.01 20.04 -38.91
#